data_8f7d3bcfec59b94c018a9f6f854cfe37
#
_entry.id   8f7d3bcfec59b94c018a9f6f854cfe37
#
_cell.length_a   1.000
_cell.length_b   1.000
_cell.length_c   1.000
_cell.angle_alpha   90.00
_cell.angle_beta   90.00
_cell.angle_gamma   90.00
#
_symmetry.space_group_name_H-M   'P 1'
#
loop_
_entity.id
_entity.type
_entity.pdbx_description
1 polymer ?
#
loop_
_entity_poly.entity_id
_entity_poly.type
_entity_poly.pdbx_seq_one_letter_code
_entity_poly.pdbx_strand_id
1 'polypeptide(L)'
;LAAGPALLTGRVPELRETRSLLRTRAALFATACLLPALVPGAASSQAVPRHHHRPASGGAMPVPSGNTIQAIIVRGNHRIEAGTIESYMLLSPGDQFDQKLIDQSLKTLYATGLFKNVAIARAGDDLVVDVSENPVISQVAFEGNHEIVDKDLQSIVASRPNAVYTPEAAEADRQAILDAYARKGYYSTTVVPQIILLPENRVNLVFKIHDGKATFISRITFVGNEHYSESTLRDVISSRESAWWRFLSSSDSYDPARVGLDQDLLRRFYLRSGYPDFQLLNTEAELAPDRSSFYLTFVIDEGPRYRIGKVAIVSHLPHLDGATLKGDLQLSRGDWYNGDAITQTVQAISRDVQSRGYAFVQVTPIQTKRINARGQHVVDLTFDITEGPRVFVERIEITGNSRTEDKVIRREFQLAEGDAFNAEAIKQSRQRLQELQYFKSVDMNTEPGSAPDKIILTTNVQEEATGSFTIGGGYSTDDGALIDLGLNEKNLIGTGIDAGITGVLAQRASQIDLSVTDPYFLDRNLLLGGELFDTTNNNLDISQYEESRTGFTIRTGYAFNNFLSQTVDYSLVDRDVFDVQSDASLYVKNESGWSLLSQAGQTITLDHRDSTLDPHSGYILRLGTDVAGLGGNSDYLRFKLDAGYYIPLDYFTGNHNWSIALRAGGGYLYRYGGSYYIIDNFFLGGENMRGFQEGGAGPHDVATGDSLGGNTIITGTAELHFPLPISPDIGLTGRIFTDVGTLFGVEDNYGPVYDYHGPRVSVGVGFSWNTPFGLINIDLAEPIVKYTDDQTQIFRFGFGTSF
;
A
#
# COMPACT_ATOMS: atom_id res chain seq x y z
N LEU A 1 -61.82 59.70 -10.29
CA LEU A 1 -62.79 58.98 -9.58
C LEU A 1 -62.28 57.59 -9.34
N ALA A 2 -61.60 57.38 -8.28
CA ALA A 2 -61.96 56.90 -6.96
C ALA A 2 -62.27 55.37 -6.94
N ALA A 3 -61.38 54.60 -6.35
CA ALA A 3 -61.52 53.80 -5.16
C ALA A 3 -60.40 52.69 -5.12
N GLY A 4 -59.51 52.78 -4.13
CA GLY A 4 -58.67 51.62 -3.80
C GLY A 4 -59.39 50.62 -2.91
N PRO A 5 -58.81 49.47 -2.70
CA PRO A 5 -58.94 48.90 -1.39
C PRO A 5 -57.62 48.49 -0.73
N ALA A 6 -57.67 48.62 0.49
CA ALA A 6 -56.94 48.33 1.70
C ALA A 6 -55.91 47.21 1.68
N LEU A 7 -54.82 47.54 2.24
CA LEU A 7 -53.75 46.67 2.78
C LEU A 7 -54.26 45.72 3.88
N LEU A 8 -54.00 44.43 3.71
CA LEU A 8 -53.91 43.48 4.81
C LEU A 8 -52.46 42.98 4.91
N THR A 9 -51.74 43.60 5.81
CA THR A 9 -50.42 43.16 6.29
C THR A 9 -50.60 41.92 7.19
N GLY A 10 -50.34 40.74 6.65
CA GLY A 10 -50.18 39.53 7.44
C GLY A 10 -48.67 39.23 7.54
N ARG A 11 -48.07 39.51 8.69
CA ARG A 11 -46.73 39.03 9.05
C ARG A 11 -46.72 37.50 9.08
N VAL A 12 -45.88 36.88 8.26
CA VAL A 12 -45.48 35.47 8.38
C VAL A 12 -44.40 35.39 9.47
N PRO A 13 -44.55 34.55 10.49
CA PRO A 13 -43.52 34.41 11.52
C PRO A 13 -42.28 33.68 10.97
N GLU A 14 -41.12 34.18 11.32
CA GLU A 14 -39.82 33.66 10.99
C GLU A 14 -39.62 32.18 11.37
N LEU A 15 -39.30 31.35 10.39
CA LEU A 15 -38.82 29.97 10.53
C LEU A 15 -37.36 29.92 11.03
N ARG A 16 -37.01 30.69 12.04
CA ARG A 16 -35.62 30.68 12.62
C ARG A 16 -35.39 29.59 13.65
N GLU A 17 -36.47 28.99 14.22
CA GLU A 17 -36.28 27.98 15.28
C GLU A 17 -36.10 26.54 14.81
N THR A 18 -36.35 26.22 13.54
CA THR A 18 -36.18 24.84 13.04
C THR A 18 -34.76 24.48 12.65
N ARG A 19 -33.87 25.44 12.40
CA ARG A 19 -32.46 25.19 12.07
C ARG A 19 -31.59 24.82 13.28
N SER A 20 -31.91 25.27 14.49
CA SER A 20 -31.18 24.88 15.71
C SER A 20 -31.43 23.45 16.15
N LEU A 21 -32.58 22.85 15.74
CA LEU A 21 -32.95 21.48 16.08
C LEU A 21 -32.27 20.42 15.18
N LEU A 22 -31.87 20.79 13.96
CA LEU A 22 -31.08 19.90 13.09
C LEU A 22 -29.58 19.85 13.48
N ARG A 23 -29.04 20.97 13.94
CA ARG A 23 -27.63 20.98 14.45
C ARG A 23 -27.46 20.15 15.71
N THR A 24 -28.48 20.02 16.55
CA THR A 24 -28.42 19.20 17.79
C THR A 24 -28.73 17.72 17.56
N ARG A 25 -29.33 17.35 16.40
CA ARG A 25 -29.64 15.94 16.10
C ARG A 25 -28.48 15.20 15.42
N ALA A 26 -27.58 15.88 14.71
CA ALA A 26 -26.38 15.27 14.12
C ALA A 26 -25.36 14.80 15.18
N ALA A 27 -25.35 15.42 16.36
CA ALA A 27 -24.47 15.04 17.48
C ALA A 27 -24.95 13.81 18.27
N LEU A 28 -26.18 13.32 18.03
CA LEU A 28 -26.78 12.21 18.80
C LEU A 28 -26.78 10.85 18.06
N PHE A 29 -26.36 10.80 16.80
CA PHE A 29 -26.29 9.54 16.05
C PHE A 29 -24.92 8.81 16.13
N ALA A 30 -23.94 9.40 16.80
CA ALA A 30 -22.58 8.81 16.95
C ALA A 30 -22.45 7.83 18.13
N THR A 31 -23.53 7.54 18.89
CA THR A 31 -23.40 6.75 20.14
C THR A 31 -24.15 5.41 20.15
N ALA A 32 -24.60 4.90 19.03
CA ALA A 32 -25.41 3.68 19.01
C ALA A 32 -24.96 2.65 17.97
N CYS A 33 -23.70 2.17 18.05
CA CYS A 33 -23.27 0.90 17.41
C CYS A 33 -22.05 0.30 18.13
N LEU A 34 -22.28 -0.11 19.38
CA LEU A 34 -21.38 -1.05 20.09
C LEU A 34 -22.24 -2.08 20.80
N LEU A 35 -22.54 -3.18 20.10
CA LEU A 35 -23.04 -4.41 20.73
C LEU A 35 -22.15 -5.58 20.26
N PRO A 36 -21.57 -6.36 21.20
CA PRO A 36 -20.77 -7.52 20.84
C PRO A 36 -21.68 -8.71 20.50
N ALA A 37 -21.44 -9.33 19.35
CA ALA A 37 -22.05 -10.60 18.98
C ALA A 37 -21.40 -11.75 19.76
N LEU A 38 -22.14 -12.34 20.66
CA LEU A 38 -21.85 -13.66 21.25
C LEU A 38 -22.15 -14.74 20.21
N VAL A 39 -21.15 -15.54 19.88
CA VAL A 39 -21.31 -16.80 19.13
C VAL A 39 -21.15 -17.96 20.10
N PRO A 40 -22.10 -18.89 20.21
CA PRO A 40 -21.91 -20.11 20.96
C PRO A 40 -21.18 -21.17 20.12
N GLY A 41 -20.01 -21.58 20.58
CA GLY A 41 -19.26 -22.69 20.01
C GLY A 41 -19.91 -24.04 20.33
N ALA A 42 -20.21 -24.81 19.31
CA ALA A 42 -20.59 -26.22 19.45
C ALA A 42 -19.33 -27.07 19.32
N ALA A 43 -18.96 -27.76 20.38
CA ALA A 43 -17.92 -28.78 20.38
C ALA A 43 -18.48 -30.09 19.82
N SER A 44 -17.91 -30.56 18.71
CA SER A 44 -18.11 -31.93 18.24
C SER A 44 -16.92 -32.78 18.65
N SER A 45 -17.18 -33.70 19.56
CA SER A 45 -16.28 -34.78 19.98
C SER A 45 -16.26 -35.87 18.90
N GLN A 46 -15.11 -36.12 18.32
CA GLN A 46 -14.88 -37.35 17.54
C GLN A 46 -14.24 -38.40 18.42
N ALA A 47 -14.92 -39.51 18.53
CA ALA A 47 -14.48 -40.68 19.23
C ALA A 47 -13.46 -41.48 18.41
N VAL A 48 -12.35 -41.83 19.02
CA VAL A 48 -11.34 -42.76 18.50
C VAL A 48 -11.77 -44.20 18.80
N PRO A 49 -11.72 -45.15 17.84
CA PRO A 49 -12.10 -46.55 18.07
C PRO A 49 -11.05 -47.32 18.89
N ARG A 50 -11.47 -47.93 19.94
CA ARG A 50 -10.66 -48.89 20.73
C ARG A 50 -10.59 -50.23 20.00
N HIS A 51 -9.38 -50.64 19.67
CA HIS A 51 -9.12 -52.04 19.26
C HIS A 51 -8.96 -52.91 20.50
N HIS A 52 -9.85 -53.89 20.62
CA HIS A 52 -9.72 -54.98 21.59
C HIS A 52 -8.81 -56.07 20.99
N HIS A 53 -7.70 -56.33 21.59
CA HIS A 53 -6.96 -57.57 21.40
C HIS A 53 -7.38 -58.63 22.43
N ARG A 54 -7.77 -59.75 21.91
CA ARG A 54 -8.11 -60.99 22.65
C ARG A 54 -6.81 -61.75 22.86
N PRO A 55 -6.47 -62.25 24.08
CA PRO A 55 -5.28 -63.08 24.28
C PRO A 55 -5.48 -64.51 23.81
N ALA A 56 -4.53 -65.02 23.03
CA ALA A 56 -4.41 -66.45 22.72
C ALA A 56 -3.61 -67.10 23.84
N SER A 57 -4.19 -68.14 24.44
CA SER A 57 -3.56 -68.98 25.39
C SER A 57 -2.57 -69.94 24.69
N GLY A 58 -1.30 -69.85 24.99
CA GLY A 58 -0.28 -70.81 24.63
C GLY A 58 0.52 -71.16 25.89
N GLY A 59 0.46 -72.40 26.32
CA GLY A 59 1.09 -72.91 27.53
C GLY A 59 2.61 -72.83 27.46
N ALA A 60 3.21 -72.20 28.47
CA ALA A 60 4.66 -72.17 28.66
C ALA A 60 5.11 -73.22 29.61
N MET A 61 6.13 -73.94 29.20
CA MET A 61 6.91 -74.83 30.11
C MET A 61 7.68 -73.98 31.14
N PRO A 62 7.95 -74.52 32.34
CA PRO A 62 8.68 -73.72 33.33
C PRO A 62 10.16 -73.63 32.98
N VAL A 63 10.64 -72.40 32.86
CA VAL A 63 12.07 -72.04 32.75
C VAL A 63 12.67 -71.91 34.15
N PRO A 64 13.93 -72.28 34.41
CA PRO A 64 14.51 -72.31 35.73
C PRO A 64 14.62 -70.88 36.33
N SER A 65 14.18 -70.76 37.59
CA SER A 65 14.21 -69.59 38.44
C SER A 65 15.63 -69.03 38.60
N GLY A 66 15.89 -67.79 38.23
CA GLY A 66 17.15 -67.09 38.53
C GLY A 66 17.49 -65.93 37.61
N ASN A 67 16.83 -65.72 36.45
CA ASN A 67 17.12 -64.65 35.50
C ASN A 67 15.91 -63.97 34.87
N THR A 68 14.73 -64.09 35.50
CA THR A 68 13.47 -63.50 35.04
C THR A 68 13.04 -62.41 35.99
N ILE A 69 12.56 -61.29 35.43
CA ILE A 69 12.03 -60.13 36.17
C ILE A 69 10.71 -60.51 36.79
N GLN A 70 10.64 -60.48 38.12
CA GLN A 70 9.40 -60.80 38.83
C GLN A 70 8.46 -59.62 38.94
N ALA A 71 9.04 -58.41 39.17
CA ALA A 71 8.28 -57.15 39.22
C ALA A 71 9.14 -56.00 38.76
N ILE A 72 8.50 -54.92 38.24
CA ILE A 72 9.10 -53.63 37.99
C ILE A 72 8.62 -52.72 39.12
N ILE A 73 9.56 -52.22 39.92
CA ILE A 73 9.25 -51.36 41.06
C ILE A 73 9.64 -49.92 40.71
N VAL A 74 8.66 -49.10 40.48
CA VAL A 74 8.91 -47.66 40.20
C VAL A 74 8.96 -46.90 41.54
N ARG A 75 9.96 -46.03 41.68
CA ARG A 75 10.14 -45.17 42.88
C ARG A 75 10.41 -43.71 42.45
N GLY A 76 9.98 -42.78 43.30
CA GLY A 76 10.22 -41.33 43.07
C GLY A 76 9.26 -40.68 42.07
N ASN A 77 8.28 -41.42 41.59
CA ASN A 77 7.19 -40.88 40.81
C ASN A 77 6.14 -40.25 41.73
N HIS A 78 5.70 -39.03 41.41
CA HIS A 78 4.69 -38.31 42.18
C HIS A 78 3.44 -38.01 41.34
N ARG A 79 3.61 -37.58 40.12
CA ARG A 79 2.55 -37.17 39.21
C ARG A 79 2.28 -38.21 38.13
N ILE A 80 3.32 -38.90 37.70
CA ILE A 80 3.24 -39.90 36.64
C ILE A 80 2.99 -41.25 37.28
N GLU A 81 1.91 -41.93 36.87
CA GLU A 81 1.59 -43.25 37.38
C GLU A 81 2.65 -44.30 37.01
N ALA A 82 2.94 -45.25 37.92
CA ALA A 82 3.92 -46.31 37.65
C ALA A 82 3.64 -47.08 36.35
N GLY A 83 2.37 -47.40 36.08
CA GLY A 83 1.99 -48.08 34.85
C GLY A 83 2.29 -47.31 33.56
N THR A 84 2.28 -45.96 33.63
CA THR A 84 2.71 -45.10 32.50
C THR A 84 4.22 -45.21 32.28
N ILE A 85 5.01 -45.25 33.35
CA ILE A 85 6.47 -45.41 33.30
C ILE A 85 6.82 -46.79 32.73
N GLU A 86 6.15 -47.82 33.20
CA GLU A 86 6.29 -49.20 32.72
C GLU A 86 5.96 -49.31 31.22
N SER A 87 4.98 -48.57 30.74
CA SER A 87 4.59 -48.60 29.32
C SER A 87 5.65 -48.05 28.34
N TYR A 88 6.59 -47.24 28.85
CA TYR A 88 7.75 -46.74 28.07
C TYR A 88 8.96 -47.70 28.18
N MET A 89 8.89 -48.72 29.03
CA MET A 89 9.94 -49.70 29.13
C MET A 89 9.80 -50.78 28.07
N LEU A 90 10.91 -51.33 27.62
CA LEU A 90 10.98 -52.41 26.66
C LEU A 90 11.01 -53.80 27.34
N LEU A 91 10.92 -53.83 28.66
CA LEU A 91 10.91 -55.01 29.51
C LEU A 91 9.65 -55.03 30.35
N SER A 92 9.09 -56.19 30.55
CA SER A 92 7.89 -56.48 31.35
C SER A 92 8.16 -57.56 32.38
N PRO A 93 7.35 -57.63 33.46
CA PRO A 93 7.40 -58.78 34.36
C PRO A 93 7.22 -60.09 33.59
N GLY A 94 8.14 -61.03 33.80
CA GLY A 94 8.22 -62.30 33.07
C GLY A 94 9.35 -62.39 32.04
N ASP A 95 9.91 -61.24 31.64
CA ASP A 95 11.04 -61.19 30.69
C ASP A 95 12.36 -61.53 31.37
N GLN A 96 13.37 -61.96 30.58
CA GLN A 96 14.72 -62.13 31.07
C GLN A 96 15.45 -60.82 31.24
N PHE A 97 16.34 -60.69 32.24
CA PHE A 97 17.20 -59.55 32.39
C PHE A 97 18.15 -59.41 31.17
N ASP A 98 17.90 -58.42 30.35
CA ASP A 98 18.76 -58.05 29.22
C ASP A 98 19.27 -56.62 29.41
N GLN A 99 20.60 -56.46 29.60
CA GLN A 99 21.22 -55.14 29.81
C GLN A 99 21.00 -54.20 28.65
N LYS A 100 20.93 -54.71 27.41
CA LYS A 100 20.69 -53.85 26.26
C LYS A 100 19.27 -53.25 26.25
N LEU A 101 18.28 -54.04 26.63
CA LEU A 101 16.89 -53.62 26.75
C LEU A 101 16.71 -52.66 27.93
N ILE A 102 17.45 -52.87 29.04
CA ILE A 102 17.50 -51.92 30.15
C ILE A 102 18.06 -50.58 29.71
N ASP A 103 19.19 -50.58 29.00
CA ASP A 103 19.81 -49.35 28.49
C ASP A 103 18.93 -48.65 27.46
N GLN A 104 18.22 -49.39 26.61
CA GLN A 104 17.26 -48.81 25.67
C GLN A 104 16.04 -48.25 26.37
N SER A 105 15.49 -48.95 27.37
CA SER A 105 14.38 -48.45 28.20
C SER A 105 14.78 -47.18 28.94
N LEU A 106 16.00 -47.12 29.48
CA LEU A 106 16.54 -45.91 30.09
C LEU A 106 16.58 -44.75 29.08
N LYS A 107 17.07 -44.98 27.88
CA LYS A 107 17.08 -43.95 26.81
C LYS A 107 15.66 -43.52 26.39
N THR A 108 14.73 -44.48 26.28
CA THR A 108 13.33 -44.21 25.96
C THR A 108 12.70 -43.31 27.02
N LEU A 109 12.88 -43.62 28.31
CA LEU A 109 12.38 -42.82 29.42
C LEU A 109 12.97 -41.39 29.42
N TYR A 110 14.27 -41.21 29.19
CA TYR A 110 14.87 -39.89 29.03
C TYR A 110 14.32 -39.13 27.80
N ALA A 111 14.13 -39.84 26.68
CA ALA A 111 13.61 -39.26 25.44
C ALA A 111 12.18 -38.69 25.57
N THR A 112 11.41 -39.15 26.58
CA THR A 112 10.08 -38.58 26.86
C THR A 112 10.14 -37.16 27.37
N GLY A 113 11.29 -36.72 27.91
CA GLY A 113 11.43 -35.39 28.56
C GLY A 113 10.69 -35.26 29.90
N LEU A 114 10.06 -36.30 30.39
CA LEU A 114 9.25 -36.28 31.61
C LEU A 114 10.12 -36.32 32.87
N PHE A 115 11.33 -36.83 32.78
CA PHE A 115 12.17 -37.12 33.93
C PHE A 115 13.47 -36.34 33.90
N LYS A 116 13.84 -35.77 35.05
CA LYS A 116 15.13 -35.09 35.29
C LYS A 116 16.25 -36.14 35.48
N ASN A 117 15.91 -37.26 36.14
CA ASN A 117 16.83 -38.35 36.35
C ASN A 117 16.08 -39.69 36.33
N VAL A 118 16.68 -40.69 35.73
CA VAL A 118 16.18 -42.08 35.69
C VAL A 118 17.36 -42.98 35.97
N ALA A 119 17.19 -43.89 36.94
CA ALA A 119 18.13 -44.95 37.19
C ALA A 119 17.40 -46.29 37.21
N ILE A 120 17.87 -47.24 36.45
CA ILE A 120 17.31 -48.59 36.38
C ILE A 120 18.34 -49.57 36.95
N ALA A 121 18.00 -50.23 38.01
CA ALA A 121 18.88 -51.18 38.69
C ALA A 121 18.17 -52.50 39.01
N ARG A 122 18.93 -53.58 38.99
CA ARG A 122 18.47 -54.88 39.41
C ARG A 122 18.56 -54.99 40.93
N ALA A 123 17.46 -55.36 41.58
CA ALA A 123 17.40 -55.64 43.01
C ALA A 123 16.84 -57.06 43.25
N GLY A 124 17.73 -58.06 43.28
CA GLY A 124 17.32 -59.44 43.28
C GLY A 124 16.71 -59.90 41.97
N ASP A 125 15.45 -60.33 42.01
CA ASP A 125 14.69 -60.73 40.84
C ASP A 125 13.72 -59.63 40.35
N ASP A 126 13.83 -58.43 40.99
CA ASP A 126 13.04 -57.25 40.61
C ASP A 126 13.92 -56.24 39.85
N LEU A 127 13.26 -55.44 38.98
CA LEU A 127 13.86 -54.29 38.32
C LEU A 127 13.36 -53.01 39.00
N VAL A 128 14.23 -52.30 39.65
CA VAL A 128 13.90 -51.00 40.31
C VAL A 128 14.18 -49.85 39.36
N VAL A 129 13.16 -49.04 39.15
CA VAL A 129 13.23 -47.85 38.31
C VAL A 129 13.06 -46.61 39.21
N ASP A 130 14.18 -46.00 39.57
CA ASP A 130 14.16 -44.76 40.36
C ASP A 130 14.07 -43.58 39.40
N VAL A 131 13.01 -42.79 39.51
CA VAL A 131 12.78 -41.60 38.67
C VAL A 131 12.71 -40.33 39.45
N SER A 132 13.16 -39.24 38.90
CA SER A 132 12.91 -37.87 39.37
C SER A 132 12.20 -37.11 38.26
N GLU A 133 10.96 -36.71 38.49
CA GLU A 133 10.16 -36.03 37.48
C GLU A 133 10.64 -34.60 37.21
N ASN A 134 10.62 -34.19 35.96
CA ASN A 134 10.78 -32.79 35.58
C ASN A 134 9.58 -31.98 36.09
N PRO A 135 9.82 -30.72 36.55
CA PRO A 135 8.74 -29.88 37.02
C PRO A 135 7.80 -29.44 35.88
N VAL A 136 6.57 -29.10 36.25
CA VAL A 136 5.59 -28.55 35.32
C VAL A 136 5.62 -27.02 35.35
N ILE A 137 5.59 -26.43 34.19
CA ILE A 137 5.52 -24.96 34.05
C ILE A 137 4.13 -24.49 34.50
N SER A 138 4.11 -23.65 35.54
CA SER A 138 2.89 -22.98 35.99
C SER A 138 2.58 -21.74 35.18
N GLN A 139 3.63 -20.96 34.92
CA GLN A 139 3.53 -19.71 34.14
C GLN A 139 4.81 -19.47 33.34
N VAL A 140 4.68 -18.90 32.16
CA VAL A 140 5.77 -18.33 31.40
C VAL A 140 5.61 -16.81 31.44
N ALA A 141 6.67 -16.09 31.82
CA ALA A 141 6.68 -14.65 31.96
C ALA A 141 7.92 -14.06 31.28
N PHE A 142 7.81 -12.82 30.83
CA PHE A 142 8.90 -12.05 30.25
C PHE A 142 9.13 -10.79 31.10
N GLU A 143 10.38 -10.44 31.31
CA GLU A 143 10.76 -9.27 32.10
C GLU A 143 11.84 -8.46 31.38
N GLY A 144 11.65 -7.14 31.26
CA GLY A 144 12.61 -6.22 30.67
C GLY A 144 12.56 -6.09 29.14
N ASN A 145 11.52 -6.67 28.52
CA ASN A 145 11.23 -6.56 27.08
C ASN A 145 10.40 -5.31 26.80
N HIS A 146 11.00 -4.28 26.23
CA HIS A 146 10.32 -3.05 25.84
C HIS A 146 10.03 -2.99 24.34
N GLU A 147 10.85 -3.67 23.53
CA GLU A 147 10.80 -3.62 22.07
C GLU A 147 9.87 -4.68 21.45
N ILE A 148 9.66 -5.81 22.10
CA ILE A 148 8.73 -6.85 21.68
C ILE A 148 7.76 -7.10 22.84
N VAL A 149 6.48 -6.95 22.57
CA VAL A 149 5.44 -7.13 23.59
C VAL A 149 5.27 -8.60 23.97
N ASP A 150 4.83 -8.86 25.21
CA ASP A 150 4.66 -10.21 25.77
C ASP A 150 3.82 -11.14 24.87
N LYS A 151 2.77 -10.63 24.27
CA LYS A 151 1.88 -11.38 23.38
C LYS A 151 2.64 -11.97 22.19
N ASP A 152 3.56 -11.20 21.61
CA ASP A 152 4.35 -11.63 20.45
C ASP A 152 5.41 -12.64 20.89
N LEU A 153 6.11 -12.37 22.02
CA LEU A 153 7.06 -13.32 22.59
C LEU A 153 6.39 -14.64 22.97
N GLN A 154 5.19 -14.60 23.51
CA GLN A 154 4.42 -15.78 23.86
C GLN A 154 4.05 -16.63 22.65
N SER A 155 3.90 -16.03 21.47
CA SER A 155 3.67 -16.76 20.22
C SER A 155 4.93 -17.47 19.69
N ILE A 156 6.12 -16.95 20.02
CA ILE A 156 7.42 -17.40 19.52
C ILE A 156 7.95 -18.58 20.35
N VAL A 157 7.84 -18.51 21.68
CA VAL A 157 8.34 -19.59 22.55
C VAL A 157 7.47 -20.83 22.46
N ALA A 158 8.07 -22.01 22.57
CA ALA A 158 7.34 -23.30 22.58
C ALA A 158 6.80 -23.64 23.97
N SER A 159 7.46 -23.20 25.03
CA SER A 159 7.03 -23.44 26.41
C SER A 159 5.65 -22.84 26.69
N ARG A 160 4.77 -23.61 27.33
CA ARG A 160 3.40 -23.22 27.67
C ARG A 160 3.08 -23.56 29.11
N PRO A 161 2.12 -22.89 29.77
CA PRO A 161 1.56 -23.34 31.03
C PRO A 161 1.07 -24.79 30.96
N ASN A 162 1.31 -25.55 31.99
CA ASN A 162 1.03 -27.00 32.14
C ASN A 162 1.91 -27.91 31.26
N ALA A 163 2.88 -27.42 30.53
CA ALA A 163 3.91 -28.22 29.86
C ALA A 163 5.01 -28.61 30.85
N VAL A 164 5.71 -29.70 30.55
CA VAL A 164 6.88 -30.14 31.34
C VAL A 164 8.06 -29.24 31.04
N TYR A 165 8.72 -28.72 32.04
CA TYR A 165 9.93 -27.94 31.89
C TYR A 165 11.13 -28.85 31.61
N THR A 166 11.89 -28.56 30.58
CA THR A 166 13.23 -29.11 30.35
C THR A 166 14.22 -27.97 30.06
N PRO A 167 15.49 -28.10 30.49
CA PRO A 167 16.51 -27.08 30.24
C PRO A 167 16.71 -26.85 28.73
N GLU A 168 16.60 -27.90 27.93
CA GLU A 168 16.76 -27.87 26.46
C GLU A 168 15.65 -27.05 25.79
N ALA A 169 14.39 -27.22 26.25
CA ALA A 169 13.27 -26.45 25.74
C ALA A 169 13.40 -24.96 26.12
N ALA A 170 13.81 -24.66 27.34
CA ALA A 170 14.04 -23.27 27.76
C ALA A 170 15.21 -22.60 26.98
N GLU A 171 16.25 -23.35 26.65
CA GLU A 171 17.36 -22.86 25.82
C GLU A 171 16.95 -22.65 24.36
N ALA A 172 16.12 -23.54 23.80
CA ALA A 172 15.54 -23.35 22.47
C ALA A 172 14.64 -22.12 22.43
N ASP A 173 13.81 -21.91 23.45
CA ASP A 173 12.96 -20.70 23.55
C ASP A 173 13.82 -19.44 23.70
N ARG A 174 14.90 -19.49 24.49
CA ARG A 174 15.88 -18.39 24.61
C ARG A 174 16.44 -18.02 23.22
N GLN A 175 16.82 -19.01 22.43
CA GLN A 175 17.35 -18.78 21.08
C GLN A 175 16.26 -18.19 20.15
N ALA A 176 15.04 -18.72 20.22
CA ALA A 176 13.92 -18.19 19.43
C ALA A 176 13.61 -16.71 19.75
N ILE A 177 13.70 -16.33 21.03
CA ILE A 177 13.57 -14.93 21.46
C ILE A 177 14.73 -14.09 20.89
N LEU A 178 15.99 -14.54 21.02
CA LEU A 178 17.16 -13.84 20.45
C LEU A 178 17.03 -13.64 18.95
N ASP A 179 16.57 -14.66 18.24
CA ASP A 179 16.35 -14.59 16.78
C ASP A 179 15.23 -13.59 16.42
N ALA A 180 14.20 -13.46 17.26
CA ALA A 180 13.15 -12.47 17.07
C ALA A 180 13.66 -11.04 17.27
N TYR A 181 14.49 -10.82 18.29
CA TYR A 181 15.15 -9.53 18.52
C TYR A 181 16.15 -9.19 17.41
N ALA A 182 16.90 -10.17 16.93
CA ALA A 182 17.82 -10.00 15.81
C ALA A 182 17.09 -9.57 14.53
N ARG A 183 15.93 -10.17 14.22
CA ARG A 183 15.07 -9.75 13.10
C ARG A 183 14.57 -8.30 13.21
N LYS A 184 14.42 -7.79 14.44
CA LYS A 184 14.13 -6.38 14.69
C LYS A 184 15.36 -5.47 14.73
N GLY A 185 16.57 -6.00 14.49
CA GLY A 185 17.81 -5.24 14.49
C GLY A 185 18.49 -5.10 15.86
N TYR A 186 18.09 -5.86 16.86
CA TYR A 186 18.64 -5.81 18.22
C TYR A 186 19.60 -6.97 18.48
N TYR A 187 20.79 -6.92 17.92
CA TYR A 187 21.81 -8.00 18.04
C TYR A 187 22.56 -8.00 19.39
N SER A 188 22.45 -6.93 20.19
CA SER A 188 23.03 -6.82 21.52
C SER A 188 22.10 -7.35 22.62
N THR A 189 20.90 -7.83 22.28
CA THR A 189 19.93 -8.38 23.25
C THR A 189 20.51 -9.56 23.99
N THR A 190 20.25 -9.61 25.28
CA THR A 190 20.58 -10.76 26.14
C THR A 190 19.30 -11.32 26.75
N VAL A 191 19.20 -12.65 26.75
CA VAL A 191 18.05 -13.37 27.30
C VAL A 191 18.56 -14.42 28.27
N VAL A 192 18.07 -14.40 29.50
CA VAL A 192 18.46 -15.35 30.55
C VAL A 192 17.20 -16.02 31.09
N PRO A 193 16.99 -17.32 30.82
CA PRO A 193 15.88 -18.05 31.41
C PRO A 193 16.14 -18.26 32.90
N GLN A 194 15.19 -17.92 33.73
CA GLN A 194 15.19 -18.14 35.16
C GLN A 194 14.00 -19.01 35.57
N ILE A 195 14.25 -19.96 36.50
CA ILE A 195 13.22 -20.81 37.07
C ILE A 195 12.97 -20.41 38.54
N ILE A 196 11.71 -20.20 38.86
CA ILE A 196 11.24 -19.98 40.19
C ILE A 196 10.53 -21.27 40.61
N LEU A 197 11.12 -21.97 41.60
CA LEU A 197 10.56 -23.20 42.13
C LEU A 197 9.31 -22.92 42.97
N LEU A 198 8.25 -23.67 42.69
CA LEU A 198 6.99 -23.62 43.41
C LEU A 198 6.72 -24.98 44.11
N PRO A 199 5.80 -25.02 45.09
CA PRO A 199 5.34 -26.29 45.68
C PRO A 199 4.80 -27.25 44.60
N GLU A 200 4.72 -28.56 44.91
CA GLU A 200 4.16 -29.60 44.07
C GLU A 200 4.92 -29.83 42.75
N ASN A 201 6.25 -29.72 42.77
CA ASN A 201 7.12 -29.87 41.62
C ASN A 201 6.70 -29.01 40.41
N ARG A 202 6.34 -27.75 40.67
CA ARG A 202 6.01 -26.74 39.65
C ARG A 202 7.09 -25.67 39.56
N VAL A 203 7.14 -25.01 38.41
CA VAL A 203 8.07 -23.88 38.18
C VAL A 203 7.38 -22.75 37.45
N ASN A 204 7.75 -21.50 37.73
CA ASN A 204 7.56 -20.40 36.83
C ASN A 204 8.84 -20.25 36.00
N LEU A 205 8.68 -20.19 34.68
CA LEU A 205 9.75 -19.90 33.73
C LEU A 205 9.70 -18.43 33.37
N VAL A 206 10.74 -17.67 33.77
CA VAL A 206 10.85 -16.23 33.52
C VAL A 206 12.01 -16.01 32.59
N PHE A 207 11.76 -15.42 31.44
CA PHE A 207 12.82 -14.96 30.54
C PHE A 207 13.16 -13.50 30.91
N LYS A 208 14.31 -13.30 31.53
CA LYS A 208 14.85 -11.95 31.74
C LYS A 208 15.54 -11.48 30.48
N ILE A 209 14.98 -10.44 29.90
CA ILE A 209 15.40 -9.86 28.63
C ILE A 209 16.03 -8.52 28.93
N HIS A 210 17.12 -8.23 28.26
CA HIS A 210 17.68 -6.91 28.17
C HIS A 210 17.80 -6.59 26.69
N ASP A 211 16.94 -5.69 26.19
CA ASP A 211 16.79 -5.41 24.77
C ASP A 211 18.09 -4.95 24.12
N GLY A 212 18.93 -4.24 24.86
CA GLY A 212 20.15 -3.66 24.33
C GLY A 212 19.86 -2.42 23.47
N LYS A 213 20.80 -2.09 22.60
CA LYS A 213 20.64 -0.99 21.63
C LYS A 213 20.38 -1.58 20.24
N ALA A 214 19.62 -0.86 19.42
CA ALA A 214 19.49 -1.18 18.00
C ALA A 214 20.89 -1.19 17.35
N THR A 215 21.12 -2.19 16.50
CA THR A 215 22.40 -2.40 15.81
C THR A 215 22.29 -1.85 14.40
N PHE A 216 23.05 -0.83 14.11
CA PHE A 216 22.99 -0.12 12.83
C PHE A 216 24.11 -0.56 11.88
N ILE A 217 23.94 -0.24 10.59
CA ILE A 217 24.99 -0.41 9.59
C ILE A 217 25.92 0.80 9.68
N SER A 218 27.15 0.57 10.11
CA SER A 218 28.16 1.64 10.25
C SER A 218 28.79 2.03 8.92
N ARG A 219 29.02 1.05 8.05
CA ARG A 219 29.68 1.24 6.74
C ARG A 219 29.23 0.19 5.74
N ILE A 220 29.08 0.63 4.49
CA ILE A 220 28.83 -0.23 3.33
C ILE A 220 29.98 -0.02 2.34
N THR A 221 30.70 -1.09 2.02
CA THR A 221 31.88 -1.09 1.15
C THR A 221 31.63 -1.98 -0.07
N PHE A 222 32.11 -1.55 -1.23
CA PHE A 222 32.08 -2.34 -2.45
C PHE A 222 33.51 -2.65 -2.86
N VAL A 223 33.78 -3.89 -3.26
CA VAL A 223 35.07 -4.36 -3.74
C VAL A 223 34.90 -4.93 -5.14
N GLY A 224 35.73 -4.45 -6.09
CA GLY A 224 35.64 -4.85 -7.50
C GLY A 224 34.81 -3.93 -8.38
N ASN A 225 34.34 -2.80 -7.85
CA ASN A 225 33.61 -1.76 -8.59
C ASN A 225 34.57 -0.84 -9.35
N GLU A 226 34.84 -1.16 -10.62
CA GLU A 226 35.79 -0.41 -11.46
C GLU A 226 35.13 0.77 -12.19
N HIS A 227 33.85 0.65 -12.57
CA HIS A 227 33.15 1.61 -13.42
C HIS A 227 32.18 2.51 -12.66
N TYR A 228 31.64 2.05 -11.54
CA TYR A 228 30.70 2.83 -10.74
C TYR A 228 31.30 3.17 -9.38
N SER A 229 31.07 4.39 -8.93
CA SER A 229 31.51 4.81 -7.60
C SER A 229 30.72 4.10 -6.50
N GLU A 230 31.32 3.94 -5.32
CA GLU A 230 30.62 3.42 -4.15
C GLU A 230 29.35 4.23 -3.82
N SER A 231 29.39 5.55 -4.02
CA SER A 231 28.19 6.39 -3.80
C SER A 231 27.04 6.02 -4.73
N THR A 232 27.33 5.78 -6.02
CA THR A 232 26.32 5.32 -6.98
C THR A 232 25.74 3.97 -6.58
N LEU A 233 26.59 3.03 -6.17
CA LEU A 233 26.13 1.70 -5.76
C LEU A 233 25.36 1.72 -4.43
N ARG A 234 25.73 2.62 -3.50
CA ARG A 234 24.96 2.84 -2.27
C ARG A 234 23.56 3.42 -2.56
N ASP A 235 23.42 4.22 -3.60
CA ASP A 235 22.10 4.74 -4.00
C ASP A 235 21.20 3.66 -4.62
N VAL A 236 21.79 2.62 -5.22
CA VAL A 236 21.07 1.49 -5.83
C VAL A 236 20.46 0.54 -4.78
N ILE A 237 21.18 0.28 -3.70
CA ILE A 237 20.77 -0.67 -2.66
C ILE A 237 19.75 -0.04 -1.70
N SER A 238 19.02 -0.88 -0.97
CA SER A 238 18.04 -0.48 0.04
C SER A 238 18.66 -0.24 1.42
N SER A 239 19.74 -0.97 1.76
CA SER A 239 20.46 -0.76 3.01
C SER A 239 21.22 0.55 3.02
N ARG A 240 21.27 1.22 4.18
CA ARG A 240 21.92 2.52 4.36
C ARG A 240 22.85 2.55 5.55
N GLU A 241 23.88 3.40 5.48
CA GLU A 241 24.75 3.70 6.62
C GLU A 241 24.01 4.56 7.63
N SER A 242 24.24 4.34 8.93
CA SER A 242 23.60 5.11 10.00
C SER A 242 24.01 6.59 9.95
N ALA A 243 23.03 7.47 10.17
CA ALA A 243 23.26 8.90 10.22
C ALA A 243 22.29 9.55 11.22
N TRP A 244 22.70 10.65 11.87
CA TRP A 244 21.92 11.32 12.91
C TRP A 244 20.53 11.83 12.46
N TRP A 245 20.34 12.04 11.15
CA TRP A 245 19.07 12.48 10.56
C TRP A 245 18.13 11.34 10.20
N ARG A 246 18.52 10.06 10.40
CA ARG A 246 17.71 8.87 10.06
C ARG A 246 16.89 8.33 11.22
N PHE A 247 16.65 9.15 12.23
CA PHE A 247 15.89 8.75 13.43
C PHE A 247 14.43 8.32 13.16
N LEU A 248 13.90 8.56 11.94
CA LEU A 248 12.57 8.11 11.49
C LEU A 248 12.62 6.97 10.46
N SER A 249 13.79 6.45 10.11
CA SER A 249 13.99 5.40 9.13
C SER A 249 14.56 4.16 9.79
N SER A 250 14.15 2.97 9.34
CA SER A 250 14.76 1.70 9.74
C SER A 250 15.73 1.15 8.68
N SER A 251 16.03 1.92 7.63
CA SER A 251 16.89 1.46 6.51
C SER A 251 18.35 1.29 6.91
N ASP A 252 18.78 1.89 8.00
CA ASP A 252 20.11 1.80 8.57
C ASP A 252 20.27 0.66 9.61
N SER A 253 19.20 -0.06 9.97
CA SER A 253 19.31 -1.28 10.75
C SER A 253 19.71 -2.47 9.88
N TYR A 254 20.53 -3.37 10.38
CA TYR A 254 20.91 -4.58 9.66
C TYR A 254 19.73 -5.57 9.60
N ASP A 255 19.39 -6.00 8.38
CA ASP A 255 18.37 -7.02 8.10
C ASP A 255 18.87 -7.96 6.99
N PRO A 256 19.05 -9.26 7.26
CA PRO A 256 19.50 -10.22 6.27
C PRO A 256 18.59 -10.32 5.03
N ALA A 257 17.28 -10.14 5.19
CA ALA A 257 16.33 -10.15 4.07
C ALA A 257 16.54 -8.94 3.16
N ARG A 258 16.82 -7.78 3.75
CA ARG A 258 17.15 -6.55 3.01
C ARG A 258 18.49 -6.69 2.28
N VAL A 259 19.47 -7.32 2.88
CA VAL A 259 20.76 -7.61 2.19
C VAL A 259 20.53 -8.51 0.97
N GLY A 260 19.62 -9.50 1.06
CA GLY A 260 19.23 -10.30 -0.11
C GLY A 260 18.58 -9.46 -1.21
N LEU A 261 17.72 -8.52 -0.85
CA LEU A 261 17.15 -7.55 -1.79
C LEU A 261 18.25 -6.67 -2.42
N ASP A 262 19.21 -6.21 -1.65
CA ASP A 262 20.34 -5.39 -2.13
C ASP A 262 21.17 -6.12 -3.20
N GLN A 263 21.40 -7.42 -3.01
CA GLN A 263 22.07 -8.25 -4.01
C GLN A 263 21.31 -8.29 -5.33
N ASP A 264 19.96 -8.42 -5.26
CA ASP A 264 19.12 -8.42 -6.45
C ASP A 264 19.07 -7.04 -7.13
N LEU A 265 19.02 -5.96 -6.34
CA LEU A 265 19.06 -4.59 -6.85
C LEU A 265 20.37 -4.30 -7.58
N LEU A 266 21.52 -4.69 -7.01
CA LEU A 266 22.82 -4.56 -7.66
C LEU A 266 22.86 -5.36 -8.97
N ARG A 267 22.39 -6.60 -8.97
CA ARG A 267 22.34 -7.43 -10.17
C ARG A 267 21.51 -6.79 -11.26
N ARG A 268 20.30 -6.31 -10.95
CA ARG A 268 19.42 -5.62 -11.90
C ARG A 268 20.08 -4.36 -12.44
N PHE A 269 20.69 -3.56 -11.55
CA PHE A 269 21.38 -2.33 -11.94
C PHE A 269 22.46 -2.60 -12.99
N TYR A 270 23.35 -3.57 -12.75
CA TYR A 270 24.42 -3.91 -13.67
C TYR A 270 23.88 -4.51 -14.98
N LEU A 271 22.90 -5.41 -14.92
CA LEU A 271 22.24 -5.96 -16.11
C LEU A 271 21.56 -4.87 -16.95
N ARG A 272 20.98 -3.85 -16.33
CA ARG A 272 20.38 -2.71 -17.04
C ARG A 272 21.45 -1.78 -17.61
N SER A 273 22.62 -1.70 -16.98
CA SER A 273 23.68 -0.76 -17.30
C SER A 273 24.71 -1.28 -18.33
N GLY A 274 24.51 -2.48 -18.85
CA GLY A 274 25.37 -3.01 -19.93
C GLY A 274 26.26 -4.18 -19.52
N TYR A 275 26.09 -4.77 -18.36
CA TYR A 275 27.00 -5.79 -17.81
C TYR A 275 26.30 -7.16 -17.66
N PRO A 276 26.11 -7.94 -18.76
CA PRO A 276 25.44 -9.24 -18.68
C PRO A 276 26.27 -10.35 -18.01
N ASP A 277 27.54 -10.09 -17.72
CA ASP A 277 28.43 -11.03 -17.04
C ASP A 277 28.61 -10.69 -15.55
N PHE A 278 27.90 -9.68 -15.05
CA PHE A 278 27.99 -9.27 -13.64
C PHE A 278 27.78 -10.46 -12.69
N GLN A 279 28.65 -10.59 -11.74
CA GLN A 279 28.58 -11.57 -10.66
C GLN A 279 28.79 -10.91 -9.30
N LEU A 280 27.93 -11.25 -8.36
CA LEU A 280 28.16 -10.99 -6.96
C LEU A 280 28.92 -12.19 -6.38
N LEU A 281 30.20 -12.00 -6.05
CA LEU A 281 31.07 -13.08 -5.61
C LEU A 281 30.85 -13.43 -4.14
N ASN A 282 30.68 -12.41 -3.29
CA ASN A 282 30.43 -12.58 -1.86
C ASN A 282 29.71 -11.36 -1.28
N THR A 283 29.01 -11.58 -0.17
CA THR A 283 28.48 -10.51 0.66
C THR A 283 28.78 -10.86 2.11
N GLU A 284 29.56 -10.03 2.76
CA GLU A 284 29.96 -10.21 4.15
C GLU A 284 29.28 -9.18 5.03
N ALA A 285 28.70 -9.64 6.13
CA ALA A 285 28.15 -8.80 7.18
C ALA A 285 28.92 -9.09 8.48
N GLU A 286 29.82 -8.21 8.85
CA GLU A 286 30.65 -8.35 10.05
C GLU A 286 30.05 -7.53 11.20
N LEU A 287 29.74 -8.20 12.30
CA LEU A 287 29.27 -7.54 13.52
C LEU A 287 30.46 -7.00 14.31
N ALA A 288 30.44 -5.72 14.65
CA ALA A 288 31.46 -5.10 15.49
C ALA A 288 31.59 -5.84 16.85
N PRO A 289 32.76 -5.86 17.48
CA PRO A 289 32.98 -6.58 18.74
C PRO A 289 32.08 -6.11 19.89
N ASP A 290 31.67 -4.85 19.89
CA ASP A 290 30.76 -4.26 20.84
C ASP A 290 29.26 -4.49 20.50
N ARG A 291 28.98 -5.19 19.40
CA ARG A 291 27.65 -5.51 18.86
C ARG A 291 26.77 -4.27 18.55
N SER A 292 27.34 -3.09 18.45
CA SER A 292 26.62 -1.85 18.19
C SER A 292 26.37 -1.59 16.69
N SER A 293 27.17 -2.20 15.82
CA SER A 293 27.11 -1.92 14.39
C SER A 293 27.55 -3.10 13.52
N PHE A 294 27.10 -3.07 12.25
CA PHE A 294 27.51 -3.96 11.18
C PHE A 294 28.35 -3.23 10.14
N TYR A 295 29.32 -3.94 9.58
CA TYR A 295 30.04 -3.57 8.37
C TYR A 295 29.58 -4.49 7.25
N LEU A 296 29.03 -3.93 6.17
CA LEU A 296 28.61 -4.68 5.00
C LEU A 296 29.64 -4.53 3.89
N THR A 297 30.10 -5.64 3.32
CA THR A 297 31.02 -5.65 2.19
C THR A 297 30.44 -6.48 1.06
N PHE A 298 30.19 -5.85 -0.09
CA PHE A 298 29.78 -6.51 -1.33
C PHE A 298 31.01 -6.70 -2.23
N VAL A 299 31.36 -7.95 -2.50
CA VAL A 299 32.45 -8.31 -3.41
C VAL A 299 31.83 -8.66 -4.75
N ILE A 300 32.10 -7.86 -5.77
CA ILE A 300 31.48 -7.95 -7.09
C ILE A 300 32.57 -8.15 -8.17
N ASP A 301 32.14 -8.74 -9.27
CA ASP A 301 32.85 -8.76 -10.55
C ASP A 301 31.93 -8.17 -11.60
N GLU A 302 32.23 -6.98 -12.09
CA GLU A 302 31.41 -6.27 -13.07
C GLU A 302 31.42 -6.97 -14.43
N GLY A 303 32.52 -7.64 -14.79
CA GLY A 303 32.72 -8.16 -16.12
C GLY A 303 32.82 -7.07 -17.20
N PRO A 304 32.97 -7.43 -18.48
CA PRO A 304 33.00 -6.45 -19.56
C PRO A 304 31.64 -5.85 -19.88
N ARG A 305 31.62 -4.60 -20.33
CA ARG A 305 30.44 -3.91 -20.77
C ARG A 305 30.11 -4.24 -22.23
N TYR A 306 28.88 -4.63 -22.50
CA TYR A 306 28.43 -5.07 -23.82
C TYR A 306 27.50 -4.06 -24.50
N ARG A 307 27.63 -3.98 -25.83
CA ARG A 307 26.65 -3.30 -26.69
C ARG A 307 25.76 -4.31 -27.40
N ILE A 308 24.57 -3.89 -27.78
CA ILE A 308 23.68 -4.68 -28.66
C ILE A 308 24.29 -4.73 -30.07
N GLY A 309 24.51 -5.94 -30.57
CA GLY A 309 24.98 -6.21 -31.91
C GLY A 309 23.85 -6.30 -32.93
N LYS A 310 23.64 -7.47 -33.49
CA LYS A 310 22.51 -7.75 -34.40
C LYS A 310 21.27 -8.06 -33.54
N VAL A 311 20.12 -7.45 -33.91
CA VAL A 311 18.82 -7.83 -33.38
C VAL A 311 18.00 -8.48 -34.50
N ALA A 312 17.50 -9.67 -34.24
CA ALA A 312 16.68 -10.43 -35.18
C ALA A 312 15.43 -10.98 -34.50
N ILE A 313 14.33 -11.06 -35.22
CA ILE A 313 13.12 -11.77 -34.80
C ILE A 313 12.93 -12.92 -35.81
N VAL A 314 12.86 -14.14 -35.29
CA VAL A 314 12.64 -15.35 -36.10
C VAL A 314 11.29 -15.93 -35.65
N SER A 315 10.37 -16.10 -36.60
CA SER A 315 9.08 -16.71 -36.32
C SER A 315 8.97 -18.08 -37.01
N HIS A 316 8.57 -19.06 -36.25
CA HIS A 316 8.21 -20.40 -36.74
C HIS A 316 6.69 -20.59 -36.81
N LEU A 317 5.92 -19.52 -36.49
CA LEU A 317 4.46 -19.58 -36.59
C LEU A 317 3.99 -19.41 -38.05
N PRO A 318 2.98 -20.18 -38.52
CA PRO A 318 2.42 -20.03 -39.85
C PRO A 318 1.87 -18.61 -40.10
N HIS A 319 2.14 -18.03 -41.26
CA HIS A 319 1.64 -16.70 -41.66
C HIS A 319 2.06 -15.50 -40.79
N LEU A 320 3.04 -15.66 -39.88
CA LEU A 320 3.59 -14.58 -39.08
C LEU A 320 5.03 -14.28 -39.54
N ASP A 321 5.22 -13.12 -40.19
CA ASP A 321 6.56 -12.63 -40.51
C ASP A 321 7.12 -11.82 -39.31
N GLY A 322 8.26 -12.26 -38.78
CA GLY A 322 8.97 -11.55 -37.70
C GLY A 322 9.35 -10.10 -38.03
N ALA A 323 9.42 -9.76 -39.34
CA ALA A 323 9.68 -8.38 -39.75
C ALA A 323 8.57 -7.40 -39.37
N THR A 324 7.33 -7.86 -39.22
CA THR A 324 6.17 -7.04 -38.83
C THR A 324 6.19 -6.66 -37.34
N LEU A 325 6.98 -7.36 -36.54
CA LEU A 325 7.10 -7.18 -35.08
C LEU A 325 8.28 -6.27 -34.67
N LYS A 326 8.96 -5.66 -35.65
CA LYS A 326 10.09 -4.77 -35.35
C LYS A 326 9.72 -3.55 -34.53
N GLY A 327 8.46 -3.13 -34.58
CA GLY A 327 7.93 -2.02 -33.76
C GLY A 327 7.91 -2.31 -32.25
N ASP A 328 7.91 -3.60 -31.88
CA ASP A 328 7.84 -4.03 -30.48
C ASP A 328 9.21 -4.08 -29.79
N LEU A 329 10.30 -3.87 -30.57
CA LEU A 329 11.66 -3.88 -30.04
C LEU A 329 11.92 -2.64 -29.20
N GLN A 330 12.22 -2.85 -27.92
CA GLN A 330 12.60 -1.80 -26.97
C GLN A 330 14.12 -1.52 -26.92
N LEU A 331 14.85 -2.04 -27.91
CA LEU A 331 16.31 -1.92 -28.00
C LEU A 331 16.75 -1.95 -29.47
N SER A 332 17.85 -1.26 -29.74
CA SER A 332 18.40 -1.12 -31.09
C SER A 332 19.86 -1.50 -31.15
N ARG A 333 20.35 -1.75 -32.37
CA ARG A 333 21.78 -2.01 -32.58
C ARG A 333 22.63 -0.81 -32.14
N GLY A 334 23.60 -1.05 -31.30
CA GLY A 334 24.54 -0.06 -30.77
C GLY A 334 24.20 0.44 -29.39
N ASP A 335 22.99 0.20 -28.90
CA ASP A 335 22.61 0.49 -27.51
C ASP A 335 23.45 -0.33 -26.54
N TRP A 336 23.54 0.11 -25.29
CA TRP A 336 24.08 -0.71 -24.25
C TRP A 336 23.14 -1.87 -23.94
N TYR A 337 23.70 -3.03 -23.62
CA TYR A 337 22.91 -4.16 -23.17
C TYR A 337 22.00 -3.75 -21.99
N ASN A 338 20.73 -4.13 -22.05
CA ASN A 338 19.75 -3.86 -21.02
C ASN A 338 18.81 -5.07 -20.86
N GLY A 339 18.95 -5.77 -19.74
CA GLY A 339 18.15 -6.96 -19.45
C GLY A 339 16.65 -6.69 -19.33
N ASP A 340 16.29 -5.52 -18.78
CA ASP A 340 14.89 -5.11 -18.65
C ASP A 340 14.27 -4.84 -20.04
N ALA A 341 14.99 -4.15 -20.92
CA ALA A 341 14.54 -3.88 -22.29
C ALA A 341 14.35 -5.17 -23.11
N ILE A 342 15.19 -6.19 -22.88
CA ILE A 342 15.02 -7.53 -23.47
C ILE A 342 13.73 -8.16 -22.98
N THR A 343 13.47 -8.13 -21.67
CA THR A 343 12.26 -8.67 -21.06
C THR A 343 11.01 -7.94 -21.56
N GLN A 344 11.03 -6.61 -21.61
CA GLN A 344 9.95 -5.79 -22.16
C GLN A 344 9.69 -6.09 -23.64
N THR A 345 10.75 -6.32 -24.42
CA THR A 345 10.63 -6.74 -25.83
C THR A 345 9.93 -8.09 -25.95
N VAL A 346 10.32 -9.08 -25.12
CA VAL A 346 9.65 -10.40 -25.10
C VAL A 346 8.16 -10.23 -24.78
N GLN A 347 7.81 -9.41 -23.81
CA GLN A 347 6.41 -9.16 -23.42
C GLN A 347 5.64 -8.42 -24.54
N ALA A 348 6.26 -7.44 -25.18
CA ALA A 348 5.62 -6.68 -26.29
C ALA A 348 5.34 -7.59 -27.48
N ILE A 349 6.33 -8.36 -27.93
CA ILE A 349 6.17 -9.35 -29.00
C ILE A 349 5.11 -10.37 -28.62
N SER A 350 5.13 -10.92 -27.42
CA SER A 350 4.14 -11.91 -26.98
C SER A 350 2.73 -11.35 -27.03
N ARG A 351 2.52 -10.13 -26.56
CA ARG A 351 1.20 -9.46 -26.60
C ARG A 351 0.73 -9.20 -28.03
N ASP A 352 1.60 -8.67 -28.90
CA ASP A 352 1.25 -8.40 -30.29
C ASP A 352 0.90 -9.70 -31.04
N VAL A 353 1.70 -10.75 -30.88
CA VAL A 353 1.45 -12.06 -31.50
C VAL A 353 0.15 -12.69 -30.99
N GLN A 354 -0.13 -12.60 -29.67
CA GLN A 354 -1.39 -13.06 -29.09
C GLN A 354 -2.60 -12.27 -29.62
N SER A 355 -2.46 -10.95 -29.79
CA SER A 355 -3.52 -10.11 -30.35
C SER A 355 -3.87 -10.48 -31.79
N ARG A 356 -2.93 -11.08 -32.54
CA ARG A 356 -3.12 -11.61 -33.90
C ARG A 356 -3.71 -13.02 -33.93
N GLY A 357 -4.11 -13.58 -32.78
CA GLY A 357 -4.80 -14.87 -32.67
C GLY A 357 -3.90 -16.07 -32.39
N TYR A 358 -2.62 -15.89 -32.08
CA TYR A 358 -1.71 -16.99 -31.70
C TYR A 358 -1.67 -17.14 -30.17
N ALA A 359 -2.68 -17.80 -29.61
CA ALA A 359 -2.86 -17.92 -28.17
C ALA A 359 -1.70 -18.64 -27.45
N PHE A 360 -1.01 -19.58 -28.13
CA PHE A 360 0.04 -20.42 -27.54
C PHE A 360 1.43 -20.00 -28.00
N VAL A 361 1.76 -18.72 -27.92
CA VAL A 361 3.07 -18.23 -28.34
C VAL A 361 4.10 -18.37 -27.21
N GLN A 362 5.28 -18.81 -27.58
CA GLN A 362 6.47 -18.75 -26.75
C GLN A 362 7.54 -17.92 -27.45
N VAL A 363 8.03 -16.87 -26.79
CA VAL A 363 9.10 -16.01 -27.29
C VAL A 363 10.34 -16.20 -26.42
N THR A 364 11.39 -16.74 -27.03
CA THR A 364 12.65 -17.05 -26.33
C THR A 364 13.76 -16.11 -26.80
N PRO A 365 14.35 -15.26 -25.92
CA PRO A 365 15.48 -14.42 -26.29
C PRO A 365 16.80 -15.23 -26.28
N ILE A 366 17.37 -15.46 -27.46
CA ILE A 366 18.66 -16.13 -27.64
C ILE A 366 19.75 -15.07 -27.68
N GLN A 367 20.70 -15.14 -26.75
CA GLN A 367 21.80 -14.19 -26.61
C GLN A 367 23.11 -14.83 -27.05
N THR A 368 23.82 -14.23 -27.99
CA THR A 368 25.14 -14.69 -28.44
C THR A 368 26.18 -13.60 -28.19
N LYS A 369 27.05 -13.82 -27.22
CA LYS A 369 28.14 -12.92 -26.86
C LYS A 369 29.32 -13.11 -27.82
N ARG A 370 29.90 -12.03 -28.31
CA ARG A 370 31.09 -12.05 -29.16
C ARG A 370 31.88 -10.76 -29.07
N ILE A 371 33.07 -10.77 -29.59
CA ILE A 371 33.88 -9.56 -29.79
C ILE A 371 33.79 -9.18 -31.27
N ASN A 372 33.43 -7.92 -31.57
CA ASN A 372 33.37 -7.46 -32.93
C ASN A 372 34.75 -7.15 -33.52
N ALA A 373 34.80 -6.84 -34.83
CA ALA A 373 36.07 -6.54 -35.53
C ALA A 373 36.81 -5.29 -34.97
N ARG A 374 36.15 -4.49 -34.14
CA ARG A 374 36.71 -3.30 -33.48
C ARG A 374 37.19 -3.60 -32.06
N GLY A 375 37.18 -4.88 -31.62
CA GLY A 375 37.55 -5.29 -30.27
C GLY A 375 36.49 -4.99 -29.19
N GLN A 376 35.30 -4.62 -29.56
CA GLN A 376 34.24 -4.30 -28.60
C GLN A 376 33.39 -5.56 -28.29
N HIS A 377 33.02 -5.73 -27.04
CA HIS A 377 32.07 -6.75 -26.59
C HIS A 377 30.67 -6.43 -27.06
N VAL A 378 30.04 -7.37 -27.77
CA VAL A 378 28.68 -7.22 -28.31
C VAL A 378 27.85 -8.46 -28.03
N VAL A 379 26.56 -8.27 -27.82
CA VAL A 379 25.56 -9.34 -27.72
C VAL A 379 24.64 -9.26 -28.93
N ASP A 380 24.64 -10.30 -29.74
CA ASP A 380 23.64 -10.47 -30.78
C ASP A 380 22.40 -11.11 -30.14
N LEU A 381 21.22 -10.54 -30.43
CA LEU A 381 19.95 -10.98 -29.88
C LEU A 381 19.08 -11.57 -31.00
N THR A 382 18.52 -12.74 -30.74
CA THR A 382 17.49 -13.34 -31.61
C THR A 382 16.28 -13.67 -30.74
N PHE A 383 15.15 -13.05 -31.06
CA PHE A 383 13.87 -13.40 -30.44
C PHE A 383 13.24 -14.52 -31.30
N ASP A 384 13.30 -15.73 -30.75
CA ASP A 384 12.78 -16.95 -31.41
C ASP A 384 11.32 -17.16 -30.99
N ILE A 385 10.40 -17.16 -31.97
CA ILE A 385 8.96 -17.25 -31.75
C ILE A 385 8.50 -18.63 -32.22
N THR A 386 8.05 -19.43 -31.26
CA THR A 386 7.56 -20.81 -31.51
C THR A 386 6.14 -20.97 -30.97
N GLU A 387 5.45 -22.03 -31.45
CA GLU A 387 4.21 -22.46 -30.82
C GLU A 387 4.52 -23.21 -29.53
N GLY A 388 4.00 -22.70 -28.39
CA GLY A 388 4.06 -23.39 -27.11
C GLY A 388 3.06 -24.54 -27.03
N PRO A 389 3.05 -25.32 -25.93
CA PRO A 389 2.09 -26.38 -25.71
C PRO A 389 0.66 -25.83 -25.72
N ARG A 390 -0.26 -26.53 -26.40
CA ARG A 390 -1.69 -26.16 -26.44
C ARG A 390 -2.34 -26.62 -25.16
N VAL A 391 -2.51 -25.72 -24.22
CA VAL A 391 -3.12 -25.96 -22.91
C VAL A 391 -4.28 -25.01 -22.71
N PHE A 392 -5.42 -25.49 -22.26
CA PHE A 392 -6.64 -24.73 -22.02
C PHE A 392 -6.98 -24.72 -20.52
N VAL A 393 -7.59 -23.64 -20.08
CA VAL A 393 -8.14 -23.52 -18.72
C VAL A 393 -9.43 -24.33 -18.65
N GLU A 394 -9.44 -25.44 -17.90
CA GLU A 394 -10.63 -26.26 -17.75
C GLU A 394 -11.63 -25.60 -16.82
N ARG A 395 -11.13 -25.11 -15.66
CA ARG A 395 -11.93 -24.40 -14.66
C ARG A 395 -11.05 -23.51 -13.80
N ILE A 396 -11.69 -22.53 -13.16
CA ILE A 396 -11.09 -21.62 -12.21
C ILE A 396 -11.71 -21.90 -10.84
N GLU A 397 -10.89 -22.38 -9.91
CA GLU A 397 -11.28 -22.65 -8.53
C GLU A 397 -10.81 -21.51 -7.63
N ILE A 398 -11.73 -20.91 -6.87
CA ILE A 398 -11.45 -19.84 -5.92
C ILE A 398 -11.69 -20.38 -4.52
N THR A 399 -10.72 -20.18 -3.62
CA THR A 399 -10.77 -20.65 -2.23
C THR A 399 -10.24 -19.58 -1.29
N GLY A 400 -10.69 -19.61 -0.03
CA GLY A 400 -10.25 -18.66 1.00
C GLY A 400 -11.10 -17.40 1.11
N ASN A 401 -12.04 -17.17 0.17
CA ASN A 401 -12.98 -16.06 0.19
C ASN A 401 -14.20 -16.39 1.08
N SER A 402 -14.10 -16.05 2.35
CA SER A 402 -15.19 -16.31 3.33
C SER A 402 -16.20 -15.17 3.42
N ARG A 403 -15.81 -13.96 3.02
CA ARG A 403 -16.61 -12.73 3.04
C ARG A 403 -16.87 -12.21 1.64
N THR A 404 -15.81 -12.12 0.81
CA THR A 404 -15.89 -11.58 -0.55
C THR A 404 -16.64 -12.53 -1.46
N GLU A 405 -17.63 -12.04 -2.19
CA GLU A 405 -18.39 -12.83 -3.15
C GLU A 405 -17.49 -13.30 -4.31
N ASP A 406 -17.72 -14.53 -4.78
CA ASP A 406 -16.95 -15.16 -5.85
C ASP A 406 -16.92 -14.30 -7.13
N LYS A 407 -18.05 -13.64 -7.47
CA LYS A 407 -18.14 -12.77 -8.65
C LYS A 407 -17.17 -11.58 -8.58
N VAL A 408 -16.89 -11.05 -7.37
CA VAL A 408 -15.99 -9.92 -7.16
C VAL A 408 -14.54 -10.31 -7.50
N ILE A 409 -14.16 -11.54 -7.16
CA ILE A 409 -12.85 -12.09 -7.49
C ILE A 409 -12.79 -12.46 -8.96
N ARG A 410 -13.82 -13.15 -9.46
CA ARG A 410 -13.87 -13.71 -10.82
C ARG A 410 -13.85 -12.64 -11.90
N ARG A 411 -14.41 -11.46 -11.66
CA ARG A 411 -14.41 -10.34 -12.64
C ARG A 411 -13.02 -9.74 -12.88
N GLU A 412 -12.07 -9.96 -11.97
CA GLU A 412 -10.69 -9.46 -12.13
C GLU A 412 -9.80 -10.39 -12.97
N PHE A 413 -10.28 -11.58 -13.29
CA PHE A 413 -9.55 -12.49 -14.17
C PHE A 413 -9.53 -11.98 -15.61
N GLN A 414 -8.33 -12.06 -16.22
CA GLN A 414 -8.11 -11.70 -17.63
C GLN A 414 -8.24 -12.91 -18.57
N LEU A 415 -8.75 -14.02 -18.06
CA LEU A 415 -9.00 -15.24 -18.79
C LEU A 415 -10.22 -15.94 -18.17
N ALA A 416 -10.92 -16.72 -19.01
CA ALA A 416 -12.11 -17.45 -18.63
C ALA A 416 -11.89 -18.97 -18.81
N GLU A 417 -12.81 -19.73 -18.27
CA GLU A 417 -12.85 -21.18 -18.48
C GLU A 417 -13.08 -21.50 -19.96
N GLY A 418 -12.24 -22.35 -20.52
CA GLY A 418 -12.18 -22.66 -21.96
C GLY A 418 -11.15 -21.85 -22.74
N ASP A 419 -10.59 -20.80 -22.19
CA ASP A 419 -9.55 -20.01 -22.85
C ASP A 419 -8.22 -20.75 -22.92
N ALA A 420 -7.39 -20.36 -23.87
CA ALA A 420 -6.01 -20.80 -23.94
C ALA A 420 -5.23 -20.30 -22.72
N PHE A 421 -4.41 -21.18 -22.16
CA PHE A 421 -3.52 -20.82 -21.03
C PHE A 421 -2.59 -19.66 -21.43
N ASN A 422 -2.59 -18.63 -20.63
CA ASN A 422 -1.75 -17.45 -20.79
C ASN A 422 -1.17 -17.03 -19.44
N ALA A 423 0.13 -17.24 -19.24
CA ALA A 423 0.81 -16.92 -17.99
C ALA A 423 0.80 -15.42 -17.68
N GLU A 424 0.86 -14.56 -18.71
CA GLU A 424 0.79 -13.11 -18.51
C GLU A 424 -0.62 -12.66 -18.06
N ALA A 425 -1.67 -13.26 -18.63
CA ALA A 425 -3.04 -13.00 -18.20
C ALA A 425 -3.28 -13.43 -16.76
N ILE A 426 -2.67 -14.55 -16.32
CA ILE A 426 -2.71 -14.98 -14.91
C ILE A 426 -1.99 -13.98 -14.01
N LYS A 427 -0.80 -13.53 -14.42
CA LYS A 427 -0.04 -12.52 -13.67
C LYS A 427 -0.82 -11.21 -13.53
N GLN A 428 -1.44 -10.73 -14.61
CA GLN A 428 -2.29 -9.54 -14.60
C GLN A 428 -3.52 -9.73 -13.70
N SER A 429 -4.17 -10.90 -13.76
CA SER A 429 -5.30 -11.24 -12.88
C SER A 429 -4.87 -11.20 -11.40
N ARG A 430 -3.71 -11.79 -11.08
CA ARG A 430 -3.14 -11.72 -9.72
C ARG A 430 -2.89 -10.28 -9.29
N GLN A 431 -2.28 -9.47 -10.15
CA GLN A 431 -1.99 -8.07 -9.86
C GLN A 431 -3.29 -7.28 -9.61
N ARG A 432 -4.32 -7.43 -10.44
CA ARG A 432 -5.61 -6.78 -10.24
C ARG A 432 -6.26 -7.19 -8.92
N LEU A 433 -6.23 -8.47 -8.57
CA LEU A 433 -6.73 -8.94 -7.28
C LEU A 433 -5.96 -8.34 -6.09
N GLN A 434 -4.64 -8.18 -6.22
CA GLN A 434 -3.82 -7.51 -5.19
C GLN A 434 -4.13 -6.00 -5.10
N GLU A 435 -4.37 -5.34 -6.22
CA GLU A 435 -4.73 -3.92 -6.30
C GLU A 435 -6.07 -3.60 -5.63
N LEU A 436 -6.99 -4.56 -5.52
CA LEU A 436 -8.22 -4.39 -4.74
C LEU A 436 -7.96 -4.09 -3.26
N GLN A 437 -6.83 -4.58 -2.71
CA GLN A 437 -6.50 -4.47 -1.29
C GLN A 437 -7.56 -5.13 -0.36
N TYR A 438 -8.19 -6.20 -0.84
CA TYR A 438 -9.12 -7.02 -0.05
C TYR A 438 -8.42 -8.25 0.54
N PHE A 439 -7.21 -8.55 0.04
CA PHE A 439 -6.48 -9.78 0.32
C PHE A 439 -5.06 -9.48 0.79
N LYS A 440 -4.67 -10.12 1.88
CA LYS A 440 -3.30 -10.12 2.38
C LYS A 440 -2.35 -10.87 1.45
N SER A 441 -2.83 -11.98 0.85
CA SER A 441 -2.11 -12.73 -0.17
C SER A 441 -3.07 -13.28 -1.23
N VAL A 442 -2.57 -13.39 -2.46
CA VAL A 442 -3.25 -13.99 -3.60
C VAL A 442 -2.29 -14.98 -4.25
N ASP A 443 -2.55 -16.27 -4.06
CA ASP A 443 -1.76 -17.35 -4.63
C ASP A 443 -2.52 -18.00 -5.78
N MET A 444 -1.96 -17.91 -6.99
CA MET A 444 -2.54 -18.50 -8.20
C MET A 444 -1.61 -19.59 -8.70
N ASN A 445 -2.10 -20.83 -8.67
CA ASN A 445 -1.37 -22.00 -9.07
C ASN A 445 -2.11 -22.74 -10.19
N THR A 446 -1.37 -23.49 -11.01
CA THR A 446 -1.93 -24.33 -12.05
C THR A 446 -1.77 -25.79 -11.68
N GLU A 447 -2.86 -26.53 -11.76
CA GLU A 447 -2.89 -27.97 -11.51
C GLU A 447 -3.27 -28.73 -12.79
N PRO A 448 -2.82 -29.97 -12.98
CA PRO A 448 -3.27 -30.78 -14.10
C PRO A 448 -4.79 -30.96 -14.11
N GLY A 449 -5.41 -30.74 -15.27
CA GLY A 449 -6.84 -30.98 -15.47
C GLY A 449 -7.20 -32.43 -15.83
N SER A 450 -8.40 -32.61 -16.37
CA SER A 450 -8.94 -33.92 -16.75
C SER A 450 -8.24 -34.56 -17.96
N ALA A 451 -7.48 -33.78 -18.73
CA ALA A 451 -6.72 -34.22 -19.90
C ALA A 451 -5.34 -33.51 -19.96
N PRO A 452 -4.36 -34.07 -20.70
CA PRO A 452 -3.00 -33.50 -20.76
C PRO A 452 -2.93 -32.08 -21.34
N ASP A 453 -3.95 -31.65 -22.10
CA ASP A 453 -4.11 -30.34 -22.70
C ASP A 453 -4.98 -29.40 -21.85
N LYS A 454 -5.29 -29.76 -20.59
CA LYS A 454 -6.13 -28.98 -19.68
C LYS A 454 -5.45 -28.71 -18.34
N ILE A 455 -5.71 -27.55 -17.81
CA ILE A 455 -5.29 -27.15 -16.47
C ILE A 455 -6.46 -26.63 -15.66
N ILE A 456 -6.35 -26.78 -14.35
CA ILE A 456 -7.19 -26.10 -13.37
C ILE A 456 -6.38 -24.93 -12.81
N LEU A 457 -6.97 -23.74 -12.81
CA LEU A 457 -6.39 -22.56 -12.19
C LEU A 457 -6.95 -22.44 -10.77
N THR A 458 -6.15 -22.82 -9.78
CA THR A 458 -6.50 -22.71 -8.36
C THR A 458 -6.02 -21.37 -7.83
N THR A 459 -6.95 -20.55 -7.36
CA THR A 459 -6.69 -19.25 -6.76
C THR A 459 -7.04 -19.29 -5.29
N ASN A 460 -6.04 -19.24 -4.43
CA ASN A 460 -6.21 -19.18 -2.99
C ASN A 460 -5.97 -17.76 -2.50
N VAL A 461 -7.00 -17.16 -1.87
CA VAL A 461 -6.92 -15.81 -1.33
C VAL A 461 -6.96 -15.87 0.20
N GLN A 462 -6.20 -14.99 0.83
CA GLN A 462 -6.30 -14.75 2.26
C GLN A 462 -6.88 -13.36 2.48
N GLU A 463 -8.12 -13.30 2.94
CA GLU A 463 -8.79 -12.02 3.18
C GLU A 463 -8.16 -11.24 4.32
N GLU A 464 -8.16 -9.92 4.19
CA GLU A 464 -7.82 -8.98 5.25
C GLU A 464 -8.99 -8.03 5.57
N ALA A 465 -8.81 -7.18 6.57
CA ALA A 465 -9.83 -6.17 6.89
C ALA A 465 -9.80 -5.07 5.82
N THR A 466 -10.94 -4.83 5.17
CA THR A 466 -11.13 -3.84 4.10
C THR A 466 -11.61 -2.48 4.62
N GLY A 467 -12.05 -2.46 5.89
CA GLY A 467 -12.40 -1.24 6.61
C GLY A 467 -11.16 -0.50 7.11
N SER A 468 -11.12 0.80 6.90
CA SER A 468 -10.06 1.69 7.40
C SER A 468 -10.67 2.85 8.18
N PHE A 469 -10.02 3.20 9.29
CA PHE A 469 -10.28 4.41 10.03
C PHE A 469 -9.05 5.31 9.90
N THR A 470 -9.26 6.52 9.41
CA THR A 470 -8.22 7.52 9.26
C THR A 470 -8.48 8.67 10.21
N ILE A 471 -7.47 9.10 10.92
CA ILE A 471 -7.44 10.35 11.66
C ILE A 471 -6.21 11.10 11.21
N GLY A 472 -6.40 12.28 10.69
CA GLY A 472 -5.34 13.14 10.22
C GLY A 472 -5.44 14.51 10.88
N GLY A 473 -4.38 15.28 10.72
CA GLY A 473 -4.34 16.66 11.13
C GLY A 473 -3.26 17.39 10.36
N GLY A 474 -3.46 18.66 10.13
CA GLY A 474 -2.53 19.43 9.35
C GLY A 474 -2.67 20.93 9.59
N TYR A 475 -1.90 21.66 8.81
CA TYR A 475 -1.97 23.10 8.72
C TYR A 475 -1.62 23.53 7.30
N SER A 476 -2.43 24.38 6.71
CA SER A 476 -2.09 25.07 5.46
C SER A 476 -2.18 26.58 5.62
N THR A 477 -1.49 27.32 4.76
CA THR A 477 -1.63 28.78 4.73
C THR A 477 -3.00 29.24 4.23
N ASP A 478 -3.71 28.38 3.50
CA ASP A 478 -5.02 28.68 2.93
C ASP A 478 -6.16 28.33 3.91
N ASP A 479 -6.16 27.10 4.47
CA ASP A 479 -7.26 26.62 5.33
C ASP A 479 -7.01 26.81 6.83
N GLY A 480 -5.77 27.14 7.21
CA GLY A 480 -5.36 27.17 8.61
C GLY A 480 -5.14 25.77 9.21
N ALA A 481 -5.37 25.63 10.50
CA ALA A 481 -5.32 24.32 11.15
C ALA A 481 -6.51 23.47 10.74
N LEU A 482 -6.27 22.19 10.44
CA LEU A 482 -7.30 21.23 10.02
C LEU A 482 -7.18 19.90 10.76
N ILE A 483 -8.31 19.22 10.88
CA ILE A 483 -8.41 17.84 11.35
C ILE A 483 -9.31 17.11 10.35
N ASP A 484 -8.87 15.96 9.87
CA ASP A 484 -9.63 15.06 9.02
C ASP A 484 -9.91 13.73 9.72
N LEU A 485 -11.12 13.24 9.53
CA LEU A 485 -11.60 11.97 10.06
C LEU A 485 -12.22 11.20 8.90
N GLY A 486 -11.77 9.96 8.68
CA GLY A 486 -12.30 9.09 7.63
C GLY A 486 -12.65 7.71 8.15
N LEU A 487 -13.79 7.20 7.74
CA LEU A 487 -14.16 5.80 7.86
C LEU A 487 -14.50 5.31 6.46
N ASN A 488 -13.75 4.37 5.96
CA ASN A 488 -13.96 3.81 4.62
C ASN A 488 -14.00 2.28 4.68
N GLU A 489 -14.94 1.68 3.96
CA GLU A 489 -15.08 0.24 3.75
C GLU A 489 -15.08 -0.05 2.25
N LYS A 490 -13.96 -0.59 1.74
CA LYS A 490 -13.76 -0.83 0.30
C LYS A 490 -14.55 -2.02 -0.25
N ASN A 491 -14.98 -2.92 0.62
CA ASN A 491 -15.67 -4.15 0.23
C ASN A 491 -16.90 -4.38 1.11
N LEU A 492 -17.86 -3.45 1.03
CA LEU A 492 -19.05 -3.46 1.88
C LEU A 492 -19.80 -4.79 1.76
N ILE A 493 -19.86 -5.53 2.87
CA ILE A 493 -20.53 -6.85 2.98
C ILE A 493 -20.00 -7.87 1.95
N GLY A 494 -18.77 -7.69 1.43
CA GLY A 494 -18.19 -8.62 0.47
C GLY A 494 -18.63 -8.41 -0.98
N THR A 495 -19.37 -7.38 -1.30
CA THR A 495 -19.95 -7.12 -2.63
C THR A 495 -19.02 -6.35 -3.57
N GLY A 496 -17.88 -5.86 -3.05
CA GLY A 496 -16.95 -5.00 -3.80
C GLY A 496 -17.47 -3.56 -3.99
N ILE A 497 -18.45 -3.14 -3.19
CA ILE A 497 -18.93 -1.76 -3.11
C ILE A 497 -18.05 -1.00 -2.12
N ASP A 498 -17.60 0.18 -2.51
CA ASP A 498 -16.86 1.12 -1.65
C ASP A 498 -17.87 2.08 -0.97
N ALA A 499 -17.78 2.21 0.34
CA ALA A 499 -18.62 3.12 1.12
C ALA A 499 -17.75 3.88 2.13
N GLY A 500 -17.91 5.19 2.17
CA GLY A 500 -17.09 6.05 3.03
C GLY A 500 -17.88 7.16 3.70
N ILE A 501 -17.38 7.57 4.86
CA ILE A 501 -17.78 8.81 5.53
C ILE A 501 -16.49 9.56 5.83
N THR A 502 -16.39 10.79 5.35
CA THR A 502 -15.27 11.68 5.64
C THR A 502 -15.76 12.98 6.25
N GLY A 503 -15.01 13.51 7.18
CA GLY A 503 -15.25 14.79 7.82
C GLY A 503 -13.96 15.57 7.93
N VAL A 504 -13.94 16.80 7.44
CA VAL A 504 -12.83 17.75 7.55
C VAL A 504 -13.30 18.96 8.35
N LEU A 505 -12.54 19.31 9.36
CA LEU A 505 -12.75 20.54 10.15
C LEU A 505 -11.48 21.37 10.05
N ALA A 506 -11.54 22.46 9.30
CA ALA A 506 -10.48 23.45 9.17
C ALA A 506 -10.91 24.81 9.71
N GLN A 507 -9.97 25.73 9.89
CA GLN A 507 -10.30 27.08 10.36
C GLN A 507 -11.17 27.85 9.35
N ARG A 508 -10.96 27.61 8.05
CA ARG A 508 -11.71 28.27 6.97
C ARG A 508 -12.72 27.38 6.26
N ALA A 509 -12.71 26.07 6.52
CA ALA A 509 -13.63 25.16 5.87
C ALA A 509 -14.12 24.09 6.84
N SER A 510 -15.33 23.61 6.63
CA SER A 510 -15.81 22.37 7.23
C SER A 510 -16.53 21.57 6.16
N GLN A 511 -16.33 20.25 6.16
CA GLN A 511 -16.88 19.36 5.14
C GLN A 511 -17.28 18.03 5.78
N ILE A 512 -18.40 17.50 5.39
CA ILE A 512 -18.84 16.14 5.72
C ILE A 512 -19.33 15.50 4.43
N ASP A 513 -18.78 14.34 4.08
CA ASP A 513 -19.18 13.57 2.91
C ASP A 513 -19.61 12.16 3.31
N LEU A 514 -20.64 11.68 2.68
CA LEU A 514 -21.06 10.29 2.70
C LEU A 514 -21.08 9.78 1.26
N SER A 515 -20.25 8.81 0.94
CA SER A 515 -20.14 8.27 -0.42
C SER A 515 -20.38 6.77 -0.48
N VAL A 516 -21.01 6.33 -1.56
CA VAL A 516 -21.16 4.91 -1.90
C VAL A 516 -20.88 4.75 -3.39
N THR A 517 -20.00 3.83 -3.76
CA THR A 517 -19.62 3.60 -5.16
C THR A 517 -19.58 2.11 -5.45
N ASP A 518 -20.33 1.67 -6.44
CA ASP A 518 -20.25 0.35 -7.05
C ASP A 518 -19.40 0.45 -8.34
N PRO A 519 -18.17 -0.09 -8.38
CA PRO A 519 -17.32 0.00 -9.56
C PRO A 519 -17.77 -0.90 -10.72
N TYR A 520 -18.67 -1.86 -10.47
CA TYR A 520 -19.18 -2.81 -11.45
C TYR A 520 -20.70 -2.94 -11.41
N PHE A 521 -21.38 -1.81 -11.49
CA PHE A 521 -22.84 -1.77 -11.42
C PHE A 521 -23.49 -2.71 -12.44
N LEU A 522 -24.41 -3.54 -11.96
CA LEU A 522 -25.05 -4.62 -12.74
C LEU A 522 -24.05 -5.63 -13.32
N ASP A 523 -22.95 -5.91 -12.64
CA ASP A 523 -21.87 -6.82 -13.06
C ASP A 523 -21.26 -6.42 -14.41
N ARG A 524 -21.27 -5.11 -14.74
CA ARG A 524 -20.65 -4.55 -15.95
C ARG A 524 -19.50 -3.61 -15.54
N ASN A 525 -18.57 -3.36 -16.45
CA ASN A 525 -17.55 -2.33 -16.28
C ASN A 525 -18.18 -0.93 -16.37
N LEU A 526 -19.03 -0.63 -15.42
CA LEU A 526 -19.79 0.61 -15.29
C LEU A 526 -19.82 1.00 -13.82
N LEU A 527 -19.12 2.06 -13.48
CA LEU A 527 -19.15 2.65 -12.14
C LEU A 527 -20.48 3.38 -11.94
N LEU A 528 -21.13 3.16 -10.80
CA LEU A 528 -22.23 3.99 -10.29
C LEU A 528 -21.90 4.42 -8.87
N GLY A 529 -21.85 5.72 -8.63
CA GLY A 529 -21.59 6.32 -7.32
C GLY A 529 -22.66 7.30 -6.92
N GLY A 530 -22.85 7.43 -5.62
CA GLY A 530 -23.67 8.45 -5.00
C GLY A 530 -22.92 9.10 -3.84
N GLU A 531 -23.11 10.40 -3.67
CA GLU A 531 -22.43 11.18 -2.65
C GLU A 531 -23.43 12.20 -2.07
N LEU A 532 -23.44 12.30 -0.74
CA LEU A 532 -24.15 13.34 0.01
C LEU A 532 -23.09 14.16 0.73
N PHE A 533 -23.15 15.46 0.59
CA PHE A 533 -22.15 16.34 1.20
C PHE A 533 -22.78 17.59 1.82
N ASP A 534 -22.06 18.10 2.82
CA ASP A 534 -22.30 19.40 3.44
C ASP A 534 -20.94 20.09 3.64
N THR A 535 -20.75 21.20 2.97
CA THR A 535 -19.50 21.98 3.00
C THR A 535 -19.79 23.41 3.38
N THR A 536 -19.00 23.98 4.28
CA THR A 536 -19.04 25.42 4.62
C THR A 536 -17.65 26.00 4.40
N ASN A 537 -17.56 27.09 3.65
CA ASN A 537 -16.32 27.82 3.35
C ASN A 537 -16.40 29.25 3.87
N ASN A 538 -15.33 29.69 4.51
CA ASN A 538 -15.16 31.04 4.97
C ASN A 538 -14.29 31.83 3.99
N ASN A 539 -14.92 32.69 3.20
CA ASN A 539 -14.29 33.56 2.20
C ASN A 539 -14.21 35.01 2.68
N LEU A 540 -14.27 35.26 3.99
CA LEU A 540 -14.27 36.62 4.55
C LEU A 540 -13.02 37.43 4.18
N ASP A 541 -11.86 36.78 4.09
CA ASP A 541 -10.61 37.42 3.74
C ASP A 541 -10.45 37.69 2.22
N ILE A 542 -11.26 37.01 1.37
CA ILE A 542 -11.14 37.03 -0.08
C ILE A 542 -12.24 37.95 -0.68
N SER A 543 -13.48 37.71 -0.26
CA SER A 543 -14.66 38.34 -0.88
C SER A 543 -15.74 38.70 0.16
N GLN A 544 -15.41 38.72 1.45
CA GLN A 544 -16.20 39.21 2.59
C GLN A 544 -17.56 38.49 2.78
N TYR A 545 -17.62 37.17 2.56
CA TYR A 545 -18.79 36.32 2.83
C TYR A 545 -18.40 34.93 3.31
N GLU A 546 -19.35 34.23 3.85
CA GLU A 546 -19.30 32.78 4.06
C GLU A 546 -20.32 32.08 3.17
N GLU A 547 -20.02 30.85 2.74
CA GLU A 547 -20.95 30.03 1.97
C GLU A 547 -21.13 28.65 2.56
N SER A 548 -22.33 28.10 2.42
CA SER A 548 -22.67 26.71 2.72
C SER A 548 -23.22 26.04 1.47
N ARG A 549 -22.82 24.82 1.23
CA ARG A 549 -23.26 23.96 0.11
C ARG A 549 -23.67 22.62 0.66
N THR A 550 -24.97 22.31 0.62
CA THR A 550 -25.51 21.01 1.00
C THR A 550 -26.13 20.35 -0.23
N GLY A 551 -25.75 19.14 -0.54
CA GLY A 551 -26.24 18.55 -1.79
C GLY A 551 -25.98 17.06 -1.92
N PHE A 552 -26.36 16.58 -3.10
CA PHE A 552 -26.00 15.24 -3.53
C PHE A 552 -25.47 15.24 -4.96
N THR A 553 -24.60 14.28 -5.23
CA THR A 553 -24.10 13.99 -6.59
C THR A 553 -24.29 12.51 -6.89
N ILE A 554 -24.85 12.21 -8.06
CA ILE A 554 -24.88 10.86 -8.63
C ILE A 554 -23.92 10.86 -9.80
N ARG A 555 -23.02 9.89 -9.84
CA ARG A 555 -22.02 9.76 -10.91
C ARG A 555 -22.03 8.37 -11.52
N THR A 556 -21.83 8.31 -12.83
CA THR A 556 -21.59 7.08 -13.54
C THR A 556 -20.30 7.20 -14.36
N GLY A 557 -19.51 6.15 -14.41
CA GLY A 557 -18.23 6.13 -15.10
C GLY A 557 -18.06 4.90 -15.97
N TYR A 558 -17.45 5.09 -17.12
CA TYR A 558 -17.11 4.02 -18.05
C TYR A 558 -15.68 4.15 -18.55
N ALA A 559 -14.91 3.06 -18.49
CA ALA A 559 -13.58 2.99 -19.08
C ALA A 559 -13.66 2.36 -20.48
N PHE A 560 -13.33 3.14 -21.52
CA PHE A 560 -13.25 2.65 -22.90
C PHE A 560 -12.05 1.71 -23.10
N ASN A 561 -10.96 2.01 -22.39
CA ASN A 561 -9.75 1.19 -22.30
C ASN A 561 -8.95 1.60 -21.06
N ASN A 562 -7.76 1.04 -20.90
CA ASN A 562 -6.91 1.31 -19.70
C ASN A 562 -6.47 2.78 -19.57
N PHE A 563 -6.59 3.58 -20.62
CA PHE A 563 -6.10 4.96 -20.66
C PHE A 563 -7.21 5.99 -20.80
N LEU A 564 -8.34 5.61 -21.40
CA LEU A 564 -9.45 6.53 -21.72
C LEU A 564 -10.68 6.16 -20.93
N SER A 565 -11.17 7.09 -20.11
CA SER A 565 -12.40 6.96 -19.34
C SER A 565 -13.31 8.18 -19.49
N GLN A 566 -14.59 7.98 -19.22
CA GLN A 566 -15.60 9.03 -19.17
C GLN A 566 -16.39 8.89 -17.89
N THR A 567 -16.61 10.02 -17.22
CA THR A 567 -17.52 10.14 -16.08
C THR A 567 -18.61 11.13 -16.42
N VAL A 568 -19.83 10.82 -16.07
CA VAL A 568 -21.00 11.71 -16.16
C VAL A 568 -21.60 11.80 -14.78
N ASP A 569 -21.92 13.00 -14.34
CA ASP A 569 -22.51 13.27 -13.03
C ASP A 569 -23.70 14.19 -13.11
N TYR A 570 -24.55 14.09 -12.12
CA TYR A 570 -25.64 15.04 -11.86
C TYR A 570 -25.56 15.45 -10.40
N SER A 571 -25.53 16.77 -10.17
CA SER A 571 -25.47 17.38 -8.86
C SER A 571 -26.66 18.30 -8.62
N LEU A 572 -27.28 18.18 -7.44
CA LEU A 572 -28.25 19.11 -6.93
C LEU A 572 -27.75 19.67 -5.61
N VAL A 573 -27.51 20.98 -5.57
CA VAL A 573 -26.83 21.64 -4.46
C VAL A 573 -27.63 22.84 -3.99
N ASP A 574 -28.03 22.83 -2.74
CA ASP A 574 -28.52 23.98 -1.98
C ASP A 574 -27.28 24.82 -1.56
N ARG A 575 -27.26 26.07 -1.92
CA ARG A 575 -26.19 27.03 -1.62
C ARG A 575 -26.74 28.19 -0.84
N ASP A 576 -26.07 28.62 0.21
CA ASP A 576 -26.43 29.77 1.01
C ASP A 576 -25.18 30.67 1.21
N VAL A 577 -25.26 31.89 0.72
CA VAL A 577 -24.27 32.93 0.94
C VAL A 577 -24.71 33.77 2.12
N PHE A 578 -23.96 33.69 3.21
CA PHE A 578 -24.32 34.31 4.50
C PHE A 578 -23.12 35.05 5.13
N ASP A 579 -23.33 35.68 6.26
CA ASP A 579 -22.36 36.51 6.98
C ASP A 579 -21.66 37.56 6.08
N VAL A 580 -22.39 38.09 5.10
CA VAL A 580 -21.92 39.13 4.20
C VAL A 580 -21.65 40.42 4.97
N GLN A 581 -20.41 40.91 4.90
CA GLN A 581 -19.98 42.06 5.63
C GLN A 581 -20.66 43.35 5.11
N SER A 582 -20.84 44.34 5.98
CA SER A 582 -21.53 45.59 5.61
C SER A 582 -20.79 46.42 4.55
N ASP A 583 -19.50 46.26 4.45
CA ASP A 583 -18.60 46.89 3.47
C ASP A 583 -18.25 46.01 2.27
N ALA A 584 -18.80 44.78 2.19
CA ALA A 584 -18.63 43.89 1.04
C ALA A 584 -19.11 44.52 -0.27
N SER A 585 -18.59 44.04 -1.39
CA SER A 585 -19.00 44.40 -2.74
C SER A 585 -20.51 44.25 -2.97
N LEU A 586 -21.07 45.09 -3.83
CA LEU A 586 -22.46 44.96 -4.28
C LEU A 586 -22.70 43.65 -5.02
N TYR A 587 -21.70 43.09 -5.68
CA TYR A 587 -21.79 41.76 -6.30
C TYR A 587 -22.08 40.66 -5.26
N VAL A 588 -21.35 40.69 -4.14
CA VAL A 588 -21.53 39.76 -3.03
C VAL A 588 -22.88 39.99 -2.33
N LYS A 589 -23.24 41.28 -2.03
CA LYS A 589 -24.51 41.59 -1.35
C LYS A 589 -25.73 41.15 -2.13
N ASN A 590 -25.68 41.18 -3.46
CA ASN A 590 -26.78 40.76 -4.31
C ASN A 590 -26.91 39.21 -4.40
N GLU A 591 -25.87 38.49 -4.03
CA GLU A 591 -25.87 37.01 -3.93
C GLU A 591 -26.32 36.49 -2.57
N SER A 592 -26.36 37.36 -1.56
CA SER A 592 -26.70 36.98 -0.19
C SER A 592 -28.00 36.20 -0.12
N GLY A 593 -27.94 35.04 0.53
CA GLY A 593 -29.06 34.15 0.78
C GLY A 593 -29.03 32.89 -0.06
N TRP A 594 -30.16 32.26 -0.13
CA TRP A 594 -30.30 30.93 -0.70
C TRP A 594 -30.32 30.89 -2.24
N SER A 595 -29.68 29.90 -2.83
CA SER A 595 -29.78 29.57 -4.25
C SER A 595 -29.64 28.06 -4.48
N LEU A 596 -30.34 27.56 -5.50
CA LEU A 596 -30.30 26.15 -5.91
C LEU A 596 -29.50 26.01 -7.19
N LEU A 597 -28.49 25.11 -7.17
CA LEU A 597 -27.73 24.69 -8.35
C LEU A 597 -28.19 23.29 -8.77
N SER A 598 -28.64 23.16 -10.00
CA SER A 598 -28.95 21.86 -10.63
C SER A 598 -28.10 21.73 -11.89
N GLN A 599 -27.15 20.82 -11.87
CA GLN A 599 -26.08 20.72 -12.86
C GLN A 599 -25.89 19.28 -13.31
N ALA A 600 -25.67 19.07 -14.60
CA ALA A 600 -25.14 17.84 -15.16
C ALA A 600 -23.71 18.08 -15.66
N GLY A 601 -22.80 17.20 -15.28
CA GLY A 601 -21.40 17.25 -15.63
C GLY A 601 -20.96 16.07 -16.50
N GLN A 602 -19.91 16.26 -17.28
CA GLN A 602 -19.21 15.21 -18.00
C GLN A 602 -17.72 15.50 -17.97
N THR A 603 -16.93 14.47 -17.68
CA THR A 603 -15.45 14.54 -17.75
C THR A 603 -14.91 13.39 -18.56
N ILE A 604 -14.09 13.69 -19.59
CA ILE A 604 -13.32 12.71 -20.35
C ILE A 604 -11.88 12.79 -19.89
N THR A 605 -11.31 11.68 -19.47
CA THR A 605 -9.93 11.58 -19.00
C THR A 605 -9.13 10.64 -19.89
N LEU A 606 -7.99 11.15 -20.41
CA LEU A 606 -6.97 10.37 -21.10
C LEU A 606 -5.71 10.40 -20.23
N ASP A 607 -5.33 9.27 -19.62
CA ASP A 607 -4.22 9.17 -18.67
C ASP A 607 -3.21 8.12 -19.12
N HIS A 608 -2.02 8.57 -19.47
CA HIS A 608 -0.87 7.77 -19.89
C HIS A 608 0.34 7.97 -18.95
N ARG A 609 0.10 8.38 -17.72
CA ARG A 609 1.18 8.53 -16.73
C ARG A 609 1.67 7.18 -16.23
N ASP A 610 2.93 7.13 -15.84
CA ASP A 610 3.55 5.96 -15.18
C ASP A 610 3.04 5.76 -13.74
N SER A 611 2.65 6.84 -13.06
CA SER A 611 2.06 6.84 -11.74
C SER A 611 0.95 7.89 -11.64
N THR A 612 -0.11 7.58 -10.90
CA THR A 612 -1.18 8.54 -10.63
C THR A 612 -0.83 9.47 -9.47
N LEU A 613 -0.02 9.00 -8.51
CA LEU A 613 0.35 9.73 -7.29
C LEU A 613 1.62 10.56 -7.47
N ASP A 614 2.67 9.98 -8.07
CA ASP A 614 3.97 10.63 -8.27
C ASP A 614 4.44 10.37 -9.71
N PRO A 615 3.91 11.13 -10.68
CA PRO A 615 4.21 10.93 -12.09
C PRO A 615 5.58 11.48 -12.47
N HIS A 616 6.44 10.64 -13.06
CA HIS A 616 7.74 11.02 -13.59
C HIS A 616 7.75 11.04 -15.13
N SER A 617 6.83 10.30 -15.76
CA SER A 617 6.73 10.23 -17.22
C SER A 617 5.29 10.09 -17.70
N GLY A 618 5.05 10.50 -18.97
CA GLY A 618 3.76 10.37 -19.60
C GLY A 618 2.94 11.66 -19.60
N TYR A 619 1.65 11.53 -19.84
CA TYR A 619 0.75 12.68 -19.92
C TYR A 619 -0.66 12.36 -19.44
N ILE A 620 -1.37 13.40 -19.04
CA ILE A 620 -2.79 13.35 -18.69
C ILE A 620 -3.51 14.52 -19.38
N LEU A 621 -4.73 14.25 -19.86
CA LEU A 621 -5.64 15.24 -20.40
C LEU A 621 -7.04 15.00 -19.82
N ARG A 622 -7.64 16.01 -19.22
CA ARG A 622 -9.02 16.01 -18.74
C ARG A 622 -9.81 17.11 -19.41
N LEU A 623 -10.95 16.75 -19.96
CA LEU A 623 -11.91 17.68 -20.57
C LEU A 623 -13.22 17.57 -19.80
N GLY A 624 -13.58 18.63 -19.08
CA GLY A 624 -14.83 18.76 -18.32
C GLY A 624 -15.81 19.68 -19.04
N THR A 625 -17.08 19.35 -18.95
CA THR A 625 -18.20 20.19 -19.40
C THR A 625 -19.32 20.08 -18.41
N ASP A 626 -19.76 21.19 -17.85
CA ASP A 626 -20.88 21.25 -16.92
C ASP A 626 -22.00 22.10 -17.53
N VAL A 627 -23.23 21.65 -17.39
CA VAL A 627 -24.45 22.35 -17.81
C VAL A 627 -25.32 22.56 -16.59
N ALA A 628 -25.44 23.79 -16.12
CA ALA A 628 -26.39 24.19 -15.09
C ALA A 628 -27.66 24.78 -15.72
N GLY A 629 -28.81 24.73 -15.01
CA GLY A 629 -30.07 25.23 -15.54
C GLY A 629 -31.12 24.13 -15.77
N LEU A 630 -30.86 22.95 -15.16
CA LEU A 630 -31.80 21.83 -15.17
C LEU A 630 -32.94 21.99 -14.10
N GLY A 631 -33.25 23.22 -13.74
CA GLY A 631 -34.07 23.66 -12.61
C GLY A 631 -33.13 24.19 -11.51
N GLY A 632 -33.32 25.42 -11.10
CA GLY A 632 -32.45 26.09 -10.11
C GLY A 632 -32.32 27.58 -10.45
N ASN A 633 -31.27 28.22 -9.93
CA ASN A 633 -31.05 29.66 -10.04
C ASN A 633 -29.92 30.05 -10.98
N SER A 634 -28.99 29.12 -11.29
CA SER A 634 -27.85 29.32 -12.16
C SER A 634 -28.04 28.65 -13.51
N ASP A 635 -27.86 29.37 -14.60
CA ASP A 635 -27.97 28.90 -15.98
C ASP A 635 -26.68 29.17 -16.73
N TYR A 636 -25.80 28.16 -16.84
CA TYR A 636 -24.53 28.30 -17.53
C TYR A 636 -24.05 27.02 -18.19
N LEU A 637 -23.11 27.18 -19.11
CA LEU A 637 -22.29 26.14 -19.70
C LEU A 637 -20.84 26.41 -19.29
N ARG A 638 -20.20 25.48 -18.61
CA ARG A 638 -18.84 25.61 -18.12
C ARG A 638 -17.95 24.57 -18.74
N PHE A 639 -16.84 24.99 -19.33
CA PHE A 639 -15.82 24.15 -19.89
C PHE A 639 -14.57 24.19 -19.01
N LYS A 640 -13.94 23.05 -18.83
CA LYS A 640 -12.68 22.90 -18.09
C LYS A 640 -11.71 22.05 -18.89
N LEU A 641 -10.45 22.43 -18.87
CA LEU A 641 -9.34 21.72 -19.48
C LEU A 641 -8.22 21.61 -18.46
N ASP A 642 -7.76 20.41 -18.19
CA ASP A 642 -6.55 20.15 -17.40
C ASP A 642 -5.63 19.24 -18.18
N ALA A 643 -4.39 19.67 -18.40
CA ALA A 643 -3.38 18.91 -19.11
C ALA A 643 -2.08 18.88 -18.32
N GLY A 644 -1.44 17.71 -18.26
CA GLY A 644 -0.14 17.51 -17.66
C GLY A 644 0.77 16.68 -18.55
N TYR A 645 2.02 17.07 -18.69
CA TYR A 645 3.04 16.35 -19.43
C TYR A 645 4.30 16.21 -18.57
N TYR A 646 4.77 15.00 -18.35
CA TYR A 646 5.87 14.67 -17.44
C TYR A 646 7.04 14.10 -18.25
N ILE A 647 8.21 14.69 -18.11
CA ILE A 647 9.41 14.39 -18.87
C ILE A 647 10.49 13.88 -17.92
N PRO A 648 10.84 12.58 -17.95
CA PRO A 648 11.92 12.05 -17.16
C PRO A 648 13.27 12.58 -17.67
N LEU A 649 14.17 12.90 -16.76
CA LEU A 649 15.52 13.37 -17.08
C LEU A 649 16.61 12.33 -16.83
N ASP A 650 16.25 11.07 -16.66
CA ASP A 650 17.14 9.92 -16.36
C ASP A 650 18.31 9.83 -17.33
N TYR A 651 18.03 10.06 -18.61
CA TYR A 651 19.06 10.01 -19.66
C TYR A 651 20.19 11.01 -19.44
N PHE A 652 19.87 12.21 -18.88
CA PHE A 652 20.85 13.28 -18.67
C PHE A 652 21.49 13.21 -17.29
N THR A 653 20.73 12.82 -16.28
CA THR A 653 21.15 12.92 -14.88
C THR A 653 21.64 11.57 -14.31
N GLY A 654 21.26 10.44 -14.95
CA GLY A 654 21.50 9.09 -14.44
C GLY A 654 20.67 8.76 -13.19
N ASN A 655 19.71 9.61 -12.82
CA ASN A 655 18.89 9.46 -11.62
C ASN A 655 17.40 9.66 -11.97
N HIS A 656 16.58 8.69 -11.61
CA HIS A 656 15.14 8.65 -11.91
C HIS A 656 14.33 9.76 -11.20
N ASN A 657 14.86 10.34 -10.14
CA ASN A 657 14.18 11.37 -9.35
C ASN A 657 14.24 12.78 -9.97
N TRP A 658 14.80 12.91 -11.18
CA TRP A 658 14.77 14.15 -11.93
C TRP A 658 13.67 14.11 -12.98
N SER A 659 12.74 15.07 -12.92
CA SER A 659 11.68 15.18 -13.92
C SER A 659 11.28 16.64 -14.15
N ILE A 660 10.71 16.94 -15.32
CA ILE A 660 10.05 18.19 -15.61
C ILE A 660 8.55 17.90 -15.71
N ALA A 661 7.75 18.64 -14.94
CA ALA A 661 6.31 18.67 -15.05
C ALA A 661 5.86 19.96 -15.74
N LEU A 662 5.13 19.81 -16.84
CA LEU A 662 4.45 20.89 -17.55
C LEU A 662 2.95 20.71 -17.34
N ARG A 663 2.28 21.68 -16.74
CA ARG A 663 0.84 21.65 -16.51
C ARG A 663 0.18 22.84 -17.18
N ALA A 664 -1.00 22.65 -17.71
CA ALA A 664 -1.82 23.71 -18.28
C ALA A 664 -3.27 23.50 -17.86
N GLY A 665 -3.91 24.56 -17.41
CA GLY A 665 -5.31 24.61 -17.04
C GLY A 665 -6.05 25.66 -17.83
N GLY A 666 -7.32 25.44 -18.11
CA GLY A 666 -8.17 26.42 -18.77
C GLY A 666 -9.64 26.23 -18.36
N GLY A 667 -10.36 27.31 -18.25
CA GLY A 667 -11.77 27.30 -17.96
C GLY A 667 -12.51 28.43 -18.65
N TYR A 668 -13.72 28.12 -19.11
CA TYR A 668 -14.62 29.12 -19.67
C TYR A 668 -16.05 28.86 -19.22
N LEU A 669 -16.67 29.88 -18.66
CA LEU A 669 -18.05 29.85 -18.19
C LEU A 669 -18.89 30.79 -19.05
N TYR A 670 -19.86 30.22 -19.77
CA TYR A 670 -20.82 30.94 -20.57
C TYR A 670 -22.19 30.93 -19.91
N ARG A 671 -22.66 32.08 -19.46
CA ARG A 671 -24.01 32.23 -18.90
C ARG A 671 -25.01 32.46 -20.01
N TYR A 672 -26.08 31.73 -20.01
CA TYR A 672 -27.17 31.87 -20.99
C TYR A 672 -28.49 32.34 -20.37
N GLY A 673 -28.53 32.51 -19.06
CA GLY A 673 -29.68 32.95 -18.28
C GLY A 673 -29.43 32.91 -16.78
N GLY A 674 -30.49 32.96 -15.99
CA GLY A 674 -30.42 32.87 -14.53
C GLY A 674 -29.88 34.13 -13.84
N SER A 675 -29.58 33.99 -12.54
CA SER A 675 -28.93 35.06 -11.75
C SER A 675 -27.42 34.98 -11.91
N TYR A 676 -26.76 36.14 -11.81
CA TYR A 676 -25.31 36.20 -11.74
C TYR A 676 -24.88 35.86 -10.32
N TYR A 677 -24.00 34.84 -10.17
CA TYR A 677 -23.40 34.48 -8.91
C TYR A 677 -21.86 34.41 -9.09
N ILE A 678 -21.09 35.12 -8.24
CA ILE A 678 -19.63 35.05 -8.25
C ILE A 678 -19.13 33.69 -7.76
N ILE A 679 -19.91 33.00 -6.92
CA ILE A 679 -19.61 31.65 -6.47
C ILE A 679 -19.57 30.60 -7.61
N ASP A 680 -20.07 30.94 -8.80
CA ASP A 680 -19.96 30.12 -10.01
C ASP A 680 -18.68 30.40 -10.82
N ASN A 681 -18.00 31.52 -10.56
CA ASN A 681 -16.81 31.98 -11.27
C ASN A 681 -15.57 31.12 -10.95
N PHE A 682 -14.55 31.28 -11.80
CA PHE A 682 -13.22 30.79 -11.48
C PHE A 682 -12.48 31.80 -10.60
N PHE A 683 -11.55 31.32 -9.77
CA PHE A 683 -10.65 32.13 -8.96
C PHE A 683 -9.20 31.76 -9.25
N LEU A 684 -8.29 32.74 -9.20
CA LEU A 684 -6.86 32.58 -9.49
C LEU A 684 -6.04 33.05 -8.28
N GLY A 685 -5.08 32.23 -7.87
CA GLY A 685 -4.22 32.41 -6.70
C GLY A 685 -4.16 31.14 -5.89
N GLY A 686 -3.41 31.16 -4.79
CA GLY A 686 -3.29 29.99 -3.96
C GLY A 686 -2.53 28.87 -4.67
N GLU A 687 -3.13 27.68 -4.74
CA GLU A 687 -2.49 26.48 -5.34
C GLU A 687 -2.35 26.56 -6.86
N ASN A 688 -3.31 27.20 -7.55
CA ASN A 688 -3.30 27.26 -9.01
C ASN A 688 -2.41 28.39 -9.57
N MET A 689 -1.93 29.30 -8.70
CA MET A 689 -1.01 30.39 -9.03
C MET A 689 -0.21 30.79 -7.79
N ARG A 690 0.88 30.09 -7.50
CA ARG A 690 1.75 30.39 -6.34
C ARG A 690 2.35 31.79 -6.45
N GLY A 691 2.57 32.44 -5.31
CA GLY A 691 3.01 33.86 -5.24
C GLY A 691 1.84 34.82 -5.07
N PHE A 692 0.62 34.39 -5.31
CA PHE A 692 -0.60 35.16 -5.08
C PHE A 692 -1.44 34.50 -3.98
N GLN A 693 -2.14 35.29 -3.19
CA GLN A 693 -3.10 34.81 -2.21
C GLN A 693 -4.23 34.06 -2.91
N GLU A 694 -4.93 33.18 -2.22
CA GLU A 694 -6.11 32.52 -2.75
C GLU A 694 -7.14 33.57 -3.23
N GLY A 695 -7.59 33.45 -4.50
CA GLY A 695 -8.45 34.48 -5.12
C GLY A 695 -7.82 35.86 -5.28
N GLY A 696 -6.55 36.03 -4.91
CA GLY A 696 -5.88 37.34 -4.88
C GLY A 696 -5.43 37.89 -6.23
N ALA A 697 -5.61 37.11 -7.31
CA ALA A 697 -5.29 37.52 -8.68
C ALA A 697 -6.53 37.47 -9.56
N GLY A 698 -6.79 38.54 -10.33
CA GLY A 698 -7.94 38.58 -11.22
C GLY A 698 -8.84 39.81 -11.02
N PRO A 699 -10.11 39.71 -11.36
CA PRO A 699 -11.06 40.80 -11.21
C PRO A 699 -11.38 41.13 -9.76
N HIS A 700 -11.26 42.43 -9.41
CA HIS A 700 -11.62 42.95 -8.09
C HIS A 700 -12.55 44.15 -8.20
N ASP A 701 -13.45 44.32 -7.22
CA ASP A 701 -14.29 45.48 -7.08
C ASP A 701 -13.40 46.72 -6.76
N VAL A 702 -13.55 47.79 -7.55
CA VAL A 702 -12.73 48.98 -7.37
C VAL A 702 -12.99 49.68 -6.02
N ALA A 703 -14.21 49.58 -5.47
CA ALA A 703 -14.59 50.28 -4.25
C ALA A 703 -14.19 49.54 -2.98
N THR A 704 -14.25 48.19 -2.97
CA THR A 704 -14.07 47.36 -1.79
C THR A 704 -12.77 46.55 -1.83
N GLY A 705 -12.22 46.27 -3.02
CA GLY A 705 -11.07 45.37 -3.21
C GLY A 705 -11.42 43.89 -3.15
N ASP A 706 -12.69 43.56 -3.05
CA ASP A 706 -13.14 42.14 -2.99
C ASP A 706 -12.88 41.42 -4.30
N SER A 707 -12.42 40.18 -4.22
CA SER A 707 -12.25 39.32 -5.38
C SER A 707 -13.62 38.87 -5.91
N LEU A 708 -13.81 39.05 -7.21
CA LEU A 708 -15.06 38.70 -7.89
C LEU A 708 -14.95 37.43 -8.74
N GLY A 709 -13.74 36.84 -8.82
CA GLY A 709 -13.52 35.77 -9.78
C GLY A 709 -13.68 36.24 -11.23
N GLY A 710 -13.72 35.30 -12.15
CA GLY A 710 -13.89 35.58 -13.58
C GLY A 710 -14.51 34.40 -14.33
N ASN A 711 -15.06 34.67 -15.50
CA ASN A 711 -15.63 33.63 -16.36
C ASN A 711 -14.58 32.89 -17.21
N THR A 712 -13.38 33.44 -17.35
CA THR A 712 -12.31 32.86 -18.17
C THR A 712 -11.01 32.78 -17.39
N ILE A 713 -10.51 31.57 -17.22
CA ILE A 713 -9.22 31.29 -16.56
C ILE A 713 -8.29 30.53 -17.50
N ILE A 714 -7.01 30.88 -17.49
CA ILE A 714 -5.94 30.14 -18.16
C ILE A 714 -4.76 30.09 -17.19
N THR A 715 -4.24 28.90 -16.94
CA THR A 715 -3.08 28.69 -16.08
C THR A 715 -2.02 27.83 -16.76
N GLY A 716 -0.78 27.97 -16.40
CA GLY A 716 0.33 27.16 -16.86
C GLY A 716 1.43 27.10 -15.82
N THR A 717 1.98 25.93 -15.60
CA THR A 717 3.09 25.67 -14.68
C THR A 717 4.18 24.91 -15.39
N ALA A 718 5.42 25.35 -15.25
CA ALA A 718 6.61 24.59 -15.58
C ALA A 718 7.42 24.35 -14.30
N GLU A 719 7.62 23.10 -13.94
CA GLU A 719 8.24 22.72 -12.68
C GLU A 719 9.34 21.67 -12.90
N LEU A 720 10.54 21.91 -12.38
CA LEU A 720 11.65 20.96 -12.34
C LEU A 720 11.71 20.33 -10.94
N HIS A 721 11.55 19.02 -10.89
CA HIS A 721 11.74 18.21 -9.69
C HIS A 721 13.15 17.67 -9.66
N PHE A 722 13.81 17.70 -8.51
CA PHE A 722 15.15 17.18 -8.33
C PHE A 722 15.38 16.67 -6.90
N PRO A 723 16.18 15.59 -6.72
CA PRO A 723 16.57 15.13 -5.40
C PRO A 723 17.52 16.13 -4.76
N LEU A 724 17.31 16.46 -3.50
CA LEU A 724 18.27 17.27 -2.76
C LEU A 724 19.52 16.43 -2.38
N PRO A 725 20.71 17.05 -2.25
CA PRO A 725 21.94 16.33 -1.90
C PRO A 725 21.98 15.91 -0.41
N ILE A 726 20.83 15.59 0.12
CA ILE A 726 20.59 15.05 1.44
C ILE A 726 20.04 13.65 1.19
N SER A 727 20.35 12.68 2.05
CA SER A 727 20.04 11.28 1.82
C SER A 727 18.64 11.03 1.21
N PRO A 728 18.53 10.24 0.12
CA PRO A 728 17.25 9.93 -0.54
C PRO A 728 16.18 9.37 0.40
N ASP A 729 16.62 8.72 1.50
CA ASP A 729 15.71 8.08 2.46
C ASP A 729 14.86 9.05 3.28
N ILE A 730 15.22 10.33 3.28
CA ILE A 730 14.44 11.35 3.99
C ILE A 730 13.17 11.68 3.20
N GLY A 731 13.10 11.29 1.91
CA GLY A 731 11.97 11.62 1.05
C GLY A 731 11.84 13.12 0.78
N LEU A 732 12.97 13.85 0.75
CA LEU A 732 13.00 15.27 0.52
C LEU A 732 13.32 15.57 -0.95
N THR A 733 12.39 16.22 -1.65
CA THR A 733 12.49 16.59 -3.06
C THR A 733 12.49 18.11 -3.19
N GLY A 734 13.42 18.65 -3.97
CA GLY A 734 13.46 20.06 -4.34
C GLY A 734 12.65 20.30 -5.62
N ARG A 735 12.12 21.52 -5.75
CA ARG A 735 11.43 21.95 -6.96
C ARG A 735 11.76 23.42 -7.28
N ILE A 736 11.86 23.72 -8.57
CA ILE A 736 11.95 25.09 -9.12
C ILE A 736 10.81 25.21 -10.09
N PHE A 737 10.06 26.29 -9.99
CA PHE A 737 8.87 26.44 -10.80
C PHE A 737 8.65 27.86 -11.32
N THR A 738 7.86 27.93 -12.36
CA THR A 738 7.28 29.16 -12.90
C THR A 738 5.81 28.93 -13.17
N ASP A 739 4.96 29.75 -12.59
CA ASP A 739 3.53 29.75 -12.82
C ASP A 739 3.13 30.99 -13.64
N VAL A 740 2.23 30.78 -14.57
CA VAL A 740 1.65 31.83 -15.43
C VAL A 740 0.14 31.68 -15.37
N GLY A 741 -0.58 32.76 -15.15
CA GLY A 741 -2.04 32.69 -15.10
C GLY A 741 -2.70 33.98 -15.53
N THR A 742 -3.91 33.89 -16.05
CA THR A 742 -4.80 35.03 -16.28
C THR A 742 -6.22 34.64 -15.93
N LEU A 743 -6.95 35.57 -15.33
CA LEU A 743 -8.35 35.45 -14.98
C LEU A 743 -9.02 36.76 -15.33
N PHE A 744 -10.15 36.70 -16.06
CA PHE A 744 -10.88 37.88 -16.50
C PHE A 744 -12.33 37.55 -16.84
N GLY A 745 -13.13 38.59 -17.14
CA GLY A 745 -14.48 38.44 -17.60
C GLY A 745 -15.49 38.44 -16.45
N VAL A 746 -15.69 39.60 -15.83
CA VAL A 746 -16.79 39.82 -14.88
C VAL A 746 -17.96 40.44 -15.66
N GLU A 747 -19.17 39.94 -15.48
CA GLU A 747 -20.36 40.56 -15.99
C GLU A 747 -20.63 41.84 -15.16
N ASP A 748 -20.42 43.01 -15.76
CA ASP A 748 -20.52 44.31 -15.12
C ASP A 748 -21.98 44.76 -14.97
N ASN A 749 -22.53 44.56 -13.81
CA ASN A 749 -23.89 45.01 -13.51
C ASN A 749 -24.00 45.84 -12.24
N TYR A 750 -23.00 45.88 -11.37
CA TYR A 750 -23.12 46.44 -10.01
C TYR A 750 -22.06 47.46 -9.64
N GLY A 751 -21.07 47.70 -10.48
CA GLY A 751 -20.05 48.73 -10.21
C GLY A 751 -18.79 48.58 -11.06
N PRO A 752 -17.83 49.50 -10.94
CA PRO A 752 -16.55 49.40 -11.67
C PRO A 752 -15.67 48.28 -11.11
N VAL A 753 -15.04 47.54 -12.01
CA VAL A 753 -14.18 46.40 -11.72
C VAL A 753 -12.79 46.57 -12.31
N TYR A 754 -11.76 46.23 -11.55
CA TYR A 754 -10.42 46.01 -12.11
C TYR A 754 -10.42 44.63 -12.81
N ASP A 755 -10.56 44.62 -14.14
CA ASP A 755 -10.60 43.37 -14.93
C ASP A 755 -9.48 43.39 -15.98
N TYR A 756 -8.29 42.93 -15.61
CA TYR A 756 -7.11 42.91 -16.45
C TYR A 756 -6.93 41.58 -17.17
N HIS A 757 -6.91 41.59 -18.51
CA HIS A 757 -6.78 40.39 -19.32
C HIS A 757 -5.33 39.90 -19.50
N GLY A 758 -4.34 40.64 -19.02
CA GLY A 758 -2.93 40.31 -19.18
C GLY A 758 -2.49 39.19 -18.23
N PRO A 759 -1.42 38.48 -18.58
CA PRO A 759 -0.91 37.42 -17.74
C PRO A 759 -0.25 37.93 -16.45
N ARG A 760 -0.34 37.18 -15.40
CA ARG A 760 0.47 37.27 -14.20
C ARG A 760 1.51 36.17 -14.24
N VAL A 761 2.68 36.39 -13.67
CA VAL A 761 3.77 35.40 -13.69
C VAL A 761 4.44 35.40 -12.32
N SER A 762 4.66 34.25 -11.79
CA SER A 762 5.49 34.03 -10.60
C SER A 762 6.63 33.05 -10.88
N VAL A 763 7.70 33.17 -10.13
CA VAL A 763 8.81 32.23 -10.13
C VAL A 763 9.09 31.81 -8.70
N GLY A 764 9.47 30.59 -8.49
CA GLY A 764 9.66 30.12 -7.14
C GLY A 764 10.54 28.91 -7.00
N VAL A 765 10.87 28.62 -5.75
CA VAL A 765 11.56 27.41 -5.31
C VAL A 765 10.76 26.80 -4.17
N GLY A 766 10.77 25.50 -4.12
CA GLY A 766 10.09 24.79 -3.05
C GLY A 766 10.73 23.46 -2.73
N PHE A 767 10.24 22.83 -1.69
CA PHE A 767 10.57 21.46 -1.38
C PHE A 767 9.36 20.74 -0.78
N SER A 768 9.32 19.47 -1.06
CA SER A 768 8.36 18.51 -0.49
C SER A 768 9.11 17.52 0.37
N TRP A 769 8.60 17.28 1.54
CA TRP A 769 9.14 16.31 2.47
C TRP A 769 8.07 15.29 2.86
N ASN A 770 8.25 14.06 2.39
CA ASN A 770 7.35 12.97 2.75
C ASN A 770 7.77 12.38 4.10
N THR A 771 7.04 12.75 5.16
CA THR A 771 7.29 12.27 6.52
C THR A 771 6.32 11.16 6.91
N PRO A 772 6.64 10.33 7.91
CA PRO A 772 5.69 9.35 8.45
C PRO A 772 4.39 9.97 9.01
N PHE A 773 4.38 11.27 9.28
CA PHE A 773 3.25 12.01 9.84
C PHE A 773 2.44 12.76 8.76
N GLY A 774 2.85 12.70 7.49
CA GLY A 774 2.24 13.40 6.38
C GLY A 774 3.23 14.16 5.52
N LEU A 775 2.73 14.67 4.41
CA LEU A 775 3.51 15.47 3.46
C LEU A 775 3.70 16.89 4.00
N ILE A 776 4.92 17.40 3.93
CA ILE A 776 5.24 18.80 4.19
C ILE A 776 5.62 19.44 2.86
N ASN A 777 4.91 20.51 2.48
CA ASN A 777 5.23 21.34 1.33
C ASN A 777 5.59 22.74 1.76
N ILE A 778 6.69 23.26 1.24
CA ILE A 778 7.09 24.64 1.45
C ILE A 778 7.43 25.26 0.09
N ASP A 779 6.80 26.38 -0.24
CA ASP A 779 7.06 27.13 -1.46
C ASP A 779 7.36 28.58 -1.14
N LEU A 780 8.34 29.11 -1.84
CA LEU A 780 8.67 30.52 -1.90
C LEU A 780 8.50 30.99 -3.34
N ALA A 781 7.49 31.78 -3.61
CA ALA A 781 7.13 32.24 -4.94
C ALA A 781 7.06 33.78 -5.00
N GLU A 782 7.86 34.36 -5.86
CA GLU A 782 7.86 35.83 -6.09
C GLU A 782 7.06 36.17 -7.35
N PRO A 783 5.99 36.98 -7.25
CA PRO A 783 5.26 37.48 -8.39
C PRO A 783 6.10 38.51 -9.18
N ILE A 784 6.57 38.09 -10.36
CA ILE A 784 7.39 38.98 -11.21
C ILE A 784 6.55 39.84 -12.18
N VAL A 785 5.34 39.39 -12.50
CA VAL A 785 4.34 40.14 -13.26
C VAL A 785 3.04 40.11 -12.50
N LYS A 786 2.61 41.29 -12.03
CA LYS A 786 1.36 41.47 -11.27
C LYS A 786 0.77 42.85 -11.54
N TYR A 787 -0.51 43.02 -11.22
CA TYR A 787 -1.21 44.31 -11.23
C TYR A 787 -1.25 44.92 -9.83
N THR A 788 -1.62 46.17 -9.76
CA THR A 788 -1.52 46.96 -8.52
C THR A 788 -2.47 46.50 -7.43
N ASP A 789 -3.59 45.94 -7.82
CA ASP A 789 -4.67 45.44 -6.99
C ASP A 789 -4.55 43.95 -6.66
N ASP A 790 -3.60 43.24 -7.29
CA ASP A 790 -3.36 41.81 -6.98
C ASP A 790 -2.79 41.68 -5.55
N GLN A 791 -3.37 40.75 -4.79
CA GLN A 791 -2.92 40.38 -3.45
C GLN A 791 -1.88 39.22 -3.54
N THR A 792 -0.72 39.45 -2.95
CA THR A 792 0.42 38.53 -3.10
C THR A 792 0.73 37.78 -1.80
N GLN A 793 1.16 36.50 -1.94
CA GLN A 793 1.57 35.65 -0.85
C GLN A 793 2.84 34.88 -1.24
N ILE A 794 4.00 35.37 -0.80
CA ILE A 794 5.31 34.85 -1.20
C ILE A 794 5.58 33.47 -0.58
N PHE A 795 5.15 33.26 0.66
CA PHE A 795 5.41 32.05 1.43
C PHE A 795 4.15 31.19 1.52
N ARG A 796 4.27 29.93 1.15
CA ARG A 796 3.22 28.91 1.33
C ARG A 796 3.79 27.73 2.10
N PHE A 797 3.00 27.26 3.02
CA PHE A 797 3.30 26.11 3.86
C PHE A 797 2.06 25.19 3.92
N GLY A 798 2.29 23.91 3.74
CA GLY A 798 1.29 22.88 3.94
C GLY A 798 1.92 21.70 4.66
N PHE A 799 1.20 21.16 5.63
CA PHE A 799 1.55 19.96 6.38
C PHE A 799 0.29 19.15 6.66
N GLY A 800 0.29 17.86 6.35
CA GLY A 800 -0.82 16.97 6.68
C GLY A 800 -0.94 15.76 5.76
N THR A 801 -2.07 15.08 5.87
CA THR A 801 -2.39 13.87 5.12
C THR A 801 -3.20 14.13 3.86
N SER A 802 -3.76 15.34 3.71
CA SER A 802 -4.54 15.75 2.55
C SER A 802 -4.17 17.18 2.14
N PHE A 803 -3.59 17.34 0.97
CA PHE A 803 -3.34 18.59 0.27
C PHE A 803 -3.62 18.42 -1.21
#